data_9645fb5937ba3a7292e67e55b8ef5c51
#
_entry.id   9645fb5937ba3a7292e67e55b8ef5c51
#
_cell.length_a   1.000
_cell.length_b   1.000
_cell.length_c   1.000
_cell.angle_alpha   90.00
_cell.angle_beta   90.00
_cell.angle_gamma   90.00
#
_symmetry.space_group_name_H-M   'P 1'
#
loop_
_entity.id
_entity.type
_entity.pdbx_description
1 polymer ?
#
loop_
_entity_poly.entity_id
_entity_poly.type
_entity_poly.pdbx_seq_one_letter_code
_entity_poly.pdbx_strand_id
1 'polypeptide(L)'
;MTAVDGDRTTGDSYDARALQDKWQARWAADLPFRAGEDPDDRRPRSFVVDMFAYPSGDLHMGHAEAFAIGDVIGRYRFQRGDNVLHPIGWDSFGLPAENAAIRNNVRPDEWTYSNIETQAASFQRYGIGVDWSRRIHTSDPEYYKWNQWLFNRFFERGLAYRKEGLVNWCPQDQTVLANEQVVQGRCERCGTEVVRRSLNQWYFKITEYAQRLLDDMDQIDDGRWPDDVLTMQRNWIGRSTGADVRFQIEGRDEPVTVYTTRPDTLYGATFFVVAVDAELADELCAPEQREAFEKYRAEVSALSDVERQTTERPKTGVFLGRHATNPVNGERMPVWAADYVLAGYGHGAIMAVPAHDQRDLDFALAFDLPVRVVVETGEPDPRETGVATPGEGTLIDSGPLDGLAKDEAIEKIIEVLAERGTGEASVNYRLRDWLISRQRYWGTPIPIVHCPSCGQVAVPDDQLPVTLPEMKGAELAPKGVSPLATAKDWVEVDCPSCGGPAERDTDTMDTFVDSSWYPWRYCSPNLDTAPFDVEKVNKWGPVDHYIGGKEHATLHLLYARFFTKVLYDMGMLNFTEPFSRLTSQGQVINRGRAMSKSLGNGVDLGEQIDSYGVDAVRLTMLFAGPPEDDVDWADVSVVAAQKFLNRAFRVMCEAGAATEPGIDVGDGNTELRRTTHRVIDQVTALVDDNRFNVAIARCMELVSAARKVIDSGTGAGDPAVREAAEFVAVTLSLFAPYVAEEGWERLGHTNSVAVGNWPTADPELLVQESVTCVVQVQSKVRDKLSVAPDIDPEELERLALASEKAQNFIGDKQVRKVVVRAPKLVNIVVG
;
A
#
# COMPACT_ATOMS: atom_id res chain seq x y z
N MET A 1 5.16 -22.38 -47.59
CA MET A 1 6.34 -22.13 -48.42
C MET A 1 6.03 -20.95 -49.29
N THR A 2 6.38 -19.77 -48.90
CA THR A 2 6.63 -18.60 -49.73
C THR A 2 7.74 -17.84 -49.05
N ALA A 3 8.88 -17.77 -49.76
CA ALA A 3 10.07 -17.07 -49.31
C ALA A 3 9.74 -15.59 -49.14
N VAL A 4 10.02 -15.04 -47.94
CA VAL A 4 10.08 -13.63 -47.69
C VAL A 4 11.52 -13.17 -47.95
N ASP A 5 11.66 -12.23 -48.84
CA ASP A 5 12.88 -11.59 -49.29
C ASP A 5 13.84 -11.20 -48.18
N GLY A 6 15.11 -11.48 -48.41
CA GLY A 6 16.20 -11.06 -47.55
C GLY A 6 16.30 -9.55 -47.50
N ASP A 7 15.97 -9.00 -46.32
CA ASP A 7 16.29 -7.63 -46.00
C ASP A 7 17.76 -7.52 -45.58
N ARG A 8 18.47 -6.59 -46.18
CA ARG A 8 19.87 -6.32 -45.93
C ARG A 8 20.08 -5.94 -44.47
N THR A 9 20.77 -6.79 -43.75
CA THR A 9 21.31 -6.46 -42.42
C THR A 9 22.40 -5.39 -42.60
N THR A 10 21.99 -4.12 -42.61
CA THR A 10 22.84 -3.00 -42.24
C THR A 10 22.94 -3.02 -40.70
N GLY A 11 24.10 -2.73 -40.11
CA GLY A 11 24.40 -2.81 -38.69
C GLY A 11 23.60 -1.93 -37.74
N ASP A 12 22.34 -1.61 -38.03
CA ASP A 12 21.47 -0.62 -37.38
C ASP A 12 20.35 -1.25 -36.52
N SER A 13 20.32 -2.57 -36.37
CA SER A 13 19.46 -3.23 -35.39
C SER A 13 20.29 -3.69 -34.20
N TYR A 14 19.83 -3.41 -32.97
CA TYR A 14 20.53 -3.87 -31.79
C TYR A 14 20.22 -5.34 -31.48
N ASP A 15 21.26 -6.10 -31.06
CA ASP A 15 21.10 -7.41 -30.46
C ASP A 15 20.82 -7.25 -28.95
N ALA A 16 19.56 -7.40 -28.56
CA ALA A 16 19.14 -7.18 -27.17
C ALA A 16 19.94 -8.05 -26.17
N ARG A 17 20.33 -9.29 -26.55
CA ARG A 17 21.06 -10.18 -25.66
C ARG A 17 22.52 -9.74 -25.50
N ALA A 18 23.17 -9.42 -26.60
CA ALA A 18 24.55 -8.93 -26.57
C ALA A 18 24.69 -7.62 -25.79
N LEU A 19 23.68 -6.73 -25.87
CA LEU A 19 23.63 -5.49 -25.09
C LEU A 19 23.45 -5.77 -23.60
N GLN A 20 22.58 -6.69 -23.23
CA GLN A 20 22.40 -7.09 -21.83
C GLN A 20 23.72 -7.54 -21.22
N ASP A 21 24.41 -8.48 -21.84
CA ASP A 21 25.68 -9.03 -21.33
C ASP A 21 26.75 -7.92 -21.18
N LYS A 22 26.88 -7.05 -22.20
CA LYS A 22 27.81 -5.91 -22.19
C LYS A 22 27.55 -4.95 -21.02
N TRP A 23 26.32 -4.48 -20.89
CA TRP A 23 26.01 -3.42 -19.94
C TRP A 23 25.87 -3.90 -18.50
N GLN A 24 25.40 -5.12 -18.27
CA GLN A 24 25.46 -5.75 -16.94
C GLN A 24 26.91 -5.85 -16.43
N ALA A 25 27.84 -6.30 -17.27
CA ALA A 25 29.24 -6.37 -16.89
C ALA A 25 29.82 -4.98 -16.56
N ARG A 26 29.44 -3.94 -17.34
CA ARG A 26 29.89 -2.58 -17.11
C ARG A 26 29.29 -1.97 -15.84
N TRP A 27 27.98 -2.09 -15.62
CA TRP A 27 27.35 -1.61 -14.38
C TRP A 27 27.86 -2.31 -13.13
N ALA A 28 28.18 -3.59 -13.21
CA ALA A 28 28.82 -4.32 -12.11
C ALA A 28 30.22 -3.82 -11.78
N ALA A 29 30.97 -3.31 -12.79
CA ALA A 29 32.30 -2.74 -12.58
C ALA A 29 32.26 -1.28 -12.13
N ASP A 30 31.41 -0.46 -12.73
CA ASP A 30 31.38 1.00 -12.55
C ASP A 30 30.50 1.43 -11.35
N LEU A 31 29.56 0.58 -10.90
CA LEU A 31 28.62 0.82 -9.79
C LEU A 31 27.92 2.19 -9.85
N PRO A 32 27.29 2.58 -10.97
CA PRO A 32 26.79 3.94 -11.19
C PRO A 32 25.65 4.32 -10.23
N PHE A 33 24.96 3.34 -9.61
CA PHE A 33 23.82 3.51 -8.72
C PHE A 33 24.18 3.45 -7.24
N ARG A 34 25.47 3.50 -6.90
CA ARG A 34 25.93 3.49 -5.52
C ARG A 34 25.67 4.84 -4.84
N ALA A 35 24.98 4.80 -3.69
CA ALA A 35 24.77 5.99 -2.88
C ALA A 35 26.09 6.56 -2.35
N GLY A 36 26.26 7.87 -2.46
CA GLY A 36 27.43 8.56 -1.94
C GLY A 36 27.42 8.61 -0.41
N GLU A 37 28.55 8.23 0.22
CA GLU A 37 28.72 8.24 1.68
C GLU A 37 29.54 9.44 2.18
N ASP A 38 30.01 10.32 1.29
CA ASP A 38 30.78 11.50 1.67
C ASP A 38 29.94 12.41 2.58
N PRO A 39 30.38 12.69 3.81
CA PRO A 39 29.71 13.61 4.72
C PRO A 39 29.54 15.01 4.14
N ASP A 40 30.47 15.44 3.29
CA ASP A 40 30.50 16.77 2.66
C ASP A 40 29.71 16.84 1.34
N ASP A 41 29.10 15.74 0.91
CA ASP A 41 28.23 15.71 -0.28
C ASP A 41 27.02 16.63 -0.10
N ARG A 42 26.94 17.67 -0.92
CA ARG A 42 25.89 18.71 -0.88
C ARG A 42 24.80 18.50 -1.93
N ARG A 43 24.89 17.45 -2.72
CA ARG A 43 23.81 17.13 -3.65
C ARG A 43 22.50 16.92 -2.89
N PRO A 44 21.35 17.27 -3.49
CA PRO A 44 20.06 16.86 -2.93
C PRO A 44 20.06 15.34 -2.71
N ARG A 45 19.42 14.88 -1.64
CA ARG A 45 19.27 13.45 -1.36
C ARG A 45 17.91 12.98 -1.80
N SER A 46 17.86 11.77 -2.29
CA SER A 46 16.62 11.10 -2.64
C SER A 46 16.69 9.65 -2.13
N PHE A 47 15.79 9.31 -1.22
CA PHE A 47 15.65 7.96 -0.69
C PHE A 47 14.42 7.30 -1.32
N VAL A 48 14.65 6.36 -2.21
CA VAL A 48 13.63 5.62 -2.95
C VAL A 48 13.65 4.18 -2.46
N VAL A 49 12.49 3.61 -2.13
CA VAL A 49 12.39 2.23 -1.64
C VAL A 49 11.22 1.52 -2.29
N ASP A 50 11.50 0.37 -2.89
CA ASP A 50 10.49 -0.60 -3.30
C ASP A 50 10.17 -1.53 -2.13
N MET A 51 8.90 -1.95 -2.00
CA MET A 51 8.55 -2.97 -1.03
C MET A 51 9.37 -4.23 -1.28
N PHE A 52 9.79 -4.87 -0.20
CA PHE A 52 10.55 -6.11 -0.23
C PHE A 52 9.96 -7.17 -1.15
N ALA A 53 10.82 -7.87 -1.90
CA ALA A 53 10.44 -9.10 -2.58
C ALA A 53 10.41 -10.29 -1.61
N TYR A 54 9.44 -11.19 -1.79
CA TYR A 54 9.42 -12.49 -1.12
C TYR A 54 10.17 -13.51 -1.99
N PRO A 55 11.12 -14.30 -1.43
CA PRO A 55 11.88 -15.28 -2.19
C PRO A 55 11.13 -16.61 -2.34
N SER A 56 9.92 -16.57 -2.91
CA SER A 56 9.05 -17.74 -3.08
C SER A 56 9.18 -18.45 -4.44
N GLY A 57 10.12 -18.04 -5.26
CA GLY A 57 10.42 -18.51 -6.61
C GLY A 57 11.09 -17.39 -7.40
N ASP A 58 11.20 -17.51 -8.73
CA ASP A 58 11.76 -16.44 -9.58
C ASP A 58 10.77 -15.25 -9.71
N LEU A 59 11.25 -14.15 -10.32
CA LEU A 59 10.45 -12.95 -10.55
C LEU A 59 9.25 -13.25 -11.47
N HIS A 60 8.12 -12.63 -11.17
CA HIS A 60 6.92 -12.68 -12.00
C HIS A 60 6.55 -11.29 -12.51
N MET A 61 5.54 -11.20 -13.37
CA MET A 61 5.13 -9.95 -14.02
C MET A 61 4.80 -8.82 -13.03
N GLY A 62 4.21 -9.13 -11.87
CA GLY A 62 3.95 -8.12 -10.82
C GLY A 62 5.22 -7.55 -10.20
N HIS A 63 6.26 -8.38 -9.98
CA HIS A 63 7.59 -7.87 -9.58
C HIS A 63 8.17 -6.95 -10.67
N ALA A 64 8.04 -7.36 -11.94
CA ALA A 64 8.55 -6.58 -13.07
C ALA A 64 7.92 -5.18 -13.14
N GLU A 65 6.63 -5.06 -12.84
CA GLU A 65 5.92 -3.78 -12.79
C GLU A 65 6.40 -2.91 -11.63
N ALA A 66 6.28 -3.42 -10.40
CA ALA A 66 6.58 -2.66 -9.19
C ALA A 66 8.02 -2.12 -9.22
N PHE A 67 8.99 -3.01 -9.47
CA PHE A 67 10.40 -2.61 -9.50
C PHE A 67 10.77 -1.77 -10.72
N ALA A 68 10.05 -1.87 -11.86
CA ALA A 68 10.28 -0.94 -12.97
C ALA A 68 9.82 0.47 -12.63
N ILE A 69 8.72 0.63 -11.89
CA ILE A 69 8.23 1.94 -11.42
C ILE A 69 9.25 2.59 -10.50
N GLY A 70 9.72 1.87 -9.47
CA GLY A 70 10.74 2.37 -8.56
C GLY A 70 12.05 2.69 -9.25
N ASP A 71 12.48 1.85 -10.18
CA ASP A 71 13.68 2.06 -10.98
C ASP A 71 13.60 3.35 -11.83
N VAL A 72 12.44 3.63 -12.46
CA VAL A 72 12.24 4.90 -13.19
C VAL A 72 12.43 6.10 -12.27
N ILE A 73 11.83 6.06 -11.07
CA ILE A 73 11.93 7.13 -10.09
C ILE A 73 13.38 7.31 -9.62
N GLY A 74 14.05 6.21 -9.26
CA GLY A 74 15.46 6.23 -8.84
C GLY A 74 16.38 6.77 -9.94
N ARG A 75 16.26 6.25 -11.17
CA ARG A 75 17.03 6.71 -12.33
C ARG A 75 16.80 8.18 -12.64
N TYR A 76 15.57 8.65 -12.56
CA TYR A 76 15.27 10.06 -12.78
C TYR A 76 15.98 10.95 -11.76
N ARG A 77 16.04 10.55 -10.49
CA ARG A 77 16.78 11.27 -9.46
C ARG A 77 18.30 11.26 -9.73
N PHE A 78 18.86 10.12 -10.13
CA PHE A 78 20.27 10.07 -10.57
C PHE A 78 20.54 11.00 -11.76
N GLN A 79 19.65 11.02 -12.75
CA GLN A 79 19.72 11.92 -13.91
C GLN A 79 19.69 13.40 -13.51
N ARG A 80 18.91 13.75 -12.49
CA ARG A 80 18.85 15.10 -11.90
C ARG A 80 20.10 15.47 -11.12
N GLY A 81 21.01 14.53 -10.90
CA GLY A 81 22.25 14.73 -10.14
C GLY A 81 22.10 14.62 -8.63
N ASP A 82 21.00 14.05 -8.14
CA ASP A 82 20.81 13.79 -6.71
C ASP A 82 21.80 12.71 -6.22
N ASN A 83 22.11 12.72 -4.92
CA ASN A 83 22.66 11.56 -4.23
C ASN A 83 21.49 10.64 -3.87
N VAL A 84 21.38 9.49 -4.56
CA VAL A 84 20.22 8.60 -4.45
C VAL A 84 20.57 7.38 -3.63
N LEU A 85 19.74 7.07 -2.62
CA LEU A 85 19.71 5.80 -1.92
C LEU A 85 18.53 5.00 -2.45
N HIS A 86 18.79 4.05 -3.36
CA HIS A 86 17.81 3.10 -3.89
C HIS A 86 18.33 1.69 -3.63
N PRO A 87 18.04 1.10 -2.47
CA PRO A 87 18.56 -0.19 -2.03
C PRO A 87 17.70 -1.35 -2.50
N ILE A 88 18.16 -2.59 -2.24
CA ILE A 88 17.40 -3.82 -2.51
C ILE A 88 17.51 -4.78 -1.32
N GLY A 89 16.47 -5.59 -1.10
CA GLY A 89 16.45 -6.62 -0.07
C GLY A 89 15.29 -7.59 -0.23
N TRP A 90 15.26 -8.57 0.68
CA TRP A 90 14.24 -9.63 0.67
C TRP A 90 13.62 -9.80 2.04
N ASP A 91 12.28 -9.86 2.05
CA ASP A 91 11.53 -10.38 3.20
C ASP A 91 11.58 -11.90 3.13
N SER A 92 12.57 -12.47 3.82
CA SER A 92 13.03 -13.83 3.57
C SER A 92 12.53 -14.86 4.58
N PHE A 93 11.85 -14.42 5.64
CA PHE A 93 11.11 -15.30 6.53
C PHE A 93 9.69 -15.62 5.99
N GLY A 94 9.00 -16.51 6.62
CA GLY A 94 7.59 -16.75 6.44
C GLY A 94 7.19 -18.10 5.89
N LEU A 95 5.89 -18.30 5.89
CA LEU A 95 5.21 -19.55 5.61
C LEU A 95 5.43 -20.13 4.20
N PRO A 96 5.53 -19.33 3.11
CA PRO A 96 5.74 -19.86 1.77
C PRO A 96 7.04 -20.67 1.65
N ALA A 97 8.13 -20.15 2.20
CA ALA A 97 9.42 -20.82 2.20
C ALA A 97 9.41 -22.09 3.07
N GLU A 98 8.84 -22.02 4.26
CA GLU A 98 8.69 -23.17 5.15
C GLU A 98 7.86 -24.29 4.53
N ASN A 99 6.70 -23.97 3.94
CA ASN A 99 5.86 -24.94 3.26
C ASN A 99 6.56 -25.57 2.04
N ALA A 100 7.36 -24.81 1.32
CA ALA A 100 8.18 -25.34 0.22
C ALA A 100 9.28 -26.29 0.74
N ALA A 101 9.94 -25.92 1.83
CA ALA A 101 10.95 -26.75 2.48
C ALA A 101 10.37 -28.08 2.99
N ILE A 102 9.17 -28.05 3.59
CA ILE A 102 8.46 -29.27 3.99
C ILE A 102 8.20 -30.19 2.78
N ARG A 103 7.62 -29.63 1.69
CA ARG A 103 7.29 -30.40 0.49
C ARG A 103 8.52 -31.02 -0.19
N ASN A 104 9.61 -30.27 -0.22
CA ASN A 104 10.85 -30.67 -0.90
C ASN A 104 11.82 -31.42 0.01
N ASN A 105 11.48 -31.61 1.29
CA ASN A 105 12.33 -32.24 2.32
C ASN A 105 13.73 -31.62 2.43
N VAL A 106 13.79 -30.27 2.36
CA VAL A 106 15.02 -29.49 2.52
C VAL A 106 14.92 -28.59 3.74
N ARG A 107 15.97 -27.83 4.05
CA ARG A 107 15.95 -26.78 5.08
C ARG A 107 15.32 -25.51 4.51
N PRO A 108 14.58 -24.72 5.31
CA PRO A 108 13.99 -23.45 4.84
C PRO A 108 15.02 -22.42 4.39
N ASP A 109 16.16 -22.32 5.09
CA ASP A 109 17.25 -21.44 4.72
C ASP A 109 17.84 -21.78 3.35
N GLU A 110 18.16 -23.08 3.10
CA GLU A 110 18.68 -23.53 1.81
C GLU A 110 17.72 -23.14 0.65
N TRP A 111 16.42 -23.37 0.84
CA TRP A 111 15.41 -23.00 -0.14
C TRP A 111 15.34 -21.50 -0.34
N THR A 112 15.29 -20.73 0.75
CA THR A 112 15.18 -19.28 0.75
C THR A 112 16.35 -18.61 0.04
N TYR A 113 17.58 -18.94 0.45
CA TYR A 113 18.77 -18.32 -0.14
C TYR A 113 18.99 -18.72 -1.61
N SER A 114 18.62 -19.95 -1.99
CA SER A 114 18.63 -20.35 -3.41
C SER A 114 17.70 -19.50 -4.26
N ASN A 115 16.49 -19.20 -3.77
CA ASN A 115 15.55 -18.33 -4.46
C ASN A 115 16.01 -16.86 -4.47
N ILE A 116 16.62 -16.38 -3.40
CA ILE A 116 17.20 -15.03 -3.33
C ILE A 116 18.25 -14.84 -4.42
N GLU A 117 19.17 -15.78 -4.57
CA GLU A 117 20.19 -15.71 -5.63
C GLU A 117 19.58 -15.76 -7.04
N THR A 118 18.54 -16.59 -7.24
CA THR A 118 17.81 -16.65 -8.50
C THR A 118 17.15 -15.30 -8.80
N GLN A 119 16.44 -14.73 -7.83
CA GLN A 119 15.80 -13.42 -8.01
C GLN A 119 16.81 -12.29 -8.18
N ALA A 120 17.93 -12.31 -7.45
CA ALA A 120 19.00 -11.32 -7.60
C ALA A 120 19.56 -11.32 -9.03
N ALA A 121 19.82 -12.51 -9.61
CA ALA A 121 20.25 -12.62 -11.00
C ALA A 121 19.17 -12.10 -11.97
N SER A 122 17.90 -12.39 -11.70
CA SER A 122 16.77 -11.92 -12.51
C SER A 122 16.59 -10.40 -12.41
N PHE A 123 16.75 -9.78 -11.24
CA PHE A 123 16.75 -8.33 -11.08
C PHE A 123 17.90 -7.64 -11.82
N GLN A 124 19.12 -8.21 -11.72
CA GLN A 124 20.27 -7.72 -12.49
C GLN A 124 20.01 -7.80 -13.99
N ARG A 125 19.46 -8.92 -14.44
CA ARG A 125 19.07 -9.13 -15.85
C ARG A 125 17.99 -8.14 -16.28
N TYR A 126 17.01 -7.86 -15.40
CA TYR A 126 15.94 -6.91 -15.65
C TYR A 126 16.44 -5.47 -15.67
N GLY A 127 17.69 -5.23 -15.29
CA GLY A 127 18.38 -3.95 -15.39
C GLY A 127 17.95 -2.92 -14.36
N ILE A 128 17.61 -3.37 -13.14
CA ILE A 128 17.24 -2.48 -12.04
C ILE A 128 18.48 -1.74 -11.52
N GLY A 129 18.39 -0.41 -11.48
CA GLY A 129 19.46 0.50 -11.04
C GLY A 129 19.42 0.74 -9.53
N VAL A 130 19.83 -0.25 -8.74
CA VAL A 130 19.84 -0.20 -7.27
C VAL A 130 21.26 -0.26 -6.70
N ASP A 131 21.43 0.20 -5.47
CA ASP A 131 22.67 0.05 -4.72
C ASP A 131 22.79 -1.35 -4.10
N TRP A 132 23.40 -2.28 -4.84
CA TRP A 132 23.63 -3.66 -4.41
C TRP A 132 24.48 -3.79 -3.15
N SER A 133 25.26 -2.77 -2.79
CA SER A 133 26.05 -2.78 -1.54
C SER A 133 25.19 -2.62 -0.28
N ARG A 134 23.91 -2.26 -0.46
CA ARG A 134 22.92 -2.10 0.60
C ARG A 134 21.98 -3.29 0.74
N ARG A 135 22.29 -4.40 0.10
CA ARG A 135 21.49 -5.63 0.12
C ARG A 135 21.31 -6.16 1.55
N ILE A 136 20.07 -6.49 1.91
CA ILE A 136 19.71 -7.11 3.20
C ILE A 136 18.72 -8.27 3.01
N HIS A 137 18.75 -9.23 3.94
CA HIS A 137 17.78 -10.31 4.03
C HIS A 137 17.24 -10.38 5.45
N THR A 138 15.93 -10.45 5.64
CA THR A 138 15.35 -10.42 6.99
C THR A 138 15.63 -11.68 7.79
N SER A 139 15.93 -12.80 7.13
CA SER A 139 16.30 -14.07 7.78
C SER A 139 17.77 -14.17 8.19
N ASP A 140 18.61 -13.18 7.87
CA ASP A 140 20.01 -13.17 8.34
C ASP A 140 20.04 -12.94 9.86
N PRO A 141 20.84 -13.71 10.63
CA PRO A 141 20.99 -13.52 12.08
C PRO A 141 21.38 -12.08 12.44
N GLU A 142 22.19 -11.43 11.61
CA GLU A 142 22.64 -10.06 11.73
C GLU A 142 21.49 -9.03 11.55
N TYR A 143 20.40 -9.45 10.86
CA TYR A 143 19.20 -8.65 10.71
C TYR A 143 18.21 -8.94 11.85
N TYR A 144 17.77 -10.20 12.04
CA TYR A 144 16.72 -10.48 13.00
C TYR A 144 17.15 -10.37 14.47
N LYS A 145 18.45 -10.33 14.76
CA LYS A 145 18.97 -9.86 16.05
C LYS A 145 18.31 -8.55 16.48
N TRP A 146 18.09 -7.64 15.52
CA TRP A 146 17.53 -6.33 15.81
C TRP A 146 16.01 -6.36 15.93
N ASN A 147 15.32 -7.27 15.28
CA ASN A 147 13.89 -7.54 15.58
C ASN A 147 13.74 -7.97 17.06
N GLN A 148 14.62 -8.85 17.52
CA GLN A 148 14.62 -9.31 18.92
C GLN A 148 14.97 -8.17 19.89
N TRP A 149 15.95 -7.35 19.54
CA TRP A 149 16.30 -6.17 20.32
C TRP A 149 15.14 -5.17 20.39
N LEU A 150 14.47 -4.90 19.29
CA LEU A 150 13.29 -4.02 19.23
C LEU A 150 12.14 -4.61 20.07
N PHE A 151 11.91 -5.91 19.99
CA PHE A 151 10.92 -6.59 20.85
C PHE A 151 11.24 -6.35 22.33
N ASN A 152 12.49 -6.52 22.75
CA ASN A 152 12.90 -6.26 24.13
C ASN A 152 12.62 -4.80 24.54
N ARG A 153 12.90 -3.83 23.65
CA ARG A 153 12.59 -2.39 23.92
C ARG A 153 11.09 -2.15 24.03
N PHE A 154 10.28 -2.82 23.21
CA PHE A 154 8.81 -2.74 23.30
C PHE A 154 8.30 -3.40 24.59
N PHE A 155 8.86 -4.55 24.96
CA PHE A 155 8.52 -5.25 26.21
C PHE A 155 8.84 -4.40 27.46
N GLU A 156 10.01 -3.80 27.53
CA GLU A 156 10.41 -2.89 28.61
C GLU A 156 9.49 -1.67 28.75
N ARG A 157 8.90 -1.21 27.65
CA ARG A 157 7.95 -0.09 27.62
C ARG A 157 6.50 -0.51 27.86
N GLY A 158 6.24 -1.81 28.06
CA GLY A 158 4.90 -2.35 28.16
C GLY A 158 4.09 -2.32 26.87
N LEU A 159 4.76 -2.09 25.73
CA LEU A 159 4.17 -2.15 24.38
C LEU A 159 4.10 -3.57 23.83
N ALA A 160 4.93 -4.49 24.32
CA ALA A 160 4.82 -5.93 24.06
C ALA A 160 4.29 -6.62 25.32
N TYR A 161 3.26 -7.45 25.17
CA TYR A 161 2.67 -8.18 26.28
C TYR A 161 2.07 -9.50 25.81
N ARG A 162 1.86 -10.42 26.76
CA ARG A 162 1.29 -11.74 26.50
C ARG A 162 -0.03 -11.91 27.23
N LYS A 163 -1.06 -12.36 26.53
CA LYS A 163 -2.35 -12.71 27.14
C LYS A 163 -2.96 -13.94 26.51
N GLU A 164 -3.78 -14.63 27.26
CA GLU A 164 -4.70 -15.63 26.75
C GLU A 164 -5.92 -14.96 26.13
N GLY A 165 -6.38 -15.47 25.01
CA GLY A 165 -7.54 -14.94 24.33
C GLY A 165 -7.94 -15.75 23.12
N LEU A 166 -9.13 -15.47 22.60
CA LEU A 166 -9.62 -16.05 21.36
C LEU A 166 -8.89 -15.41 20.19
N VAL A 167 -8.17 -16.23 19.42
CA VAL A 167 -7.39 -15.82 18.26
C VAL A 167 -7.92 -16.48 17.00
N ASN A 168 -7.65 -15.83 15.85
CA ASN A 168 -7.93 -16.40 14.56
C ASN A 168 -6.92 -17.50 14.26
N TRP A 169 -7.39 -18.69 13.95
CA TRP A 169 -6.56 -19.85 13.66
C TRP A 169 -6.84 -20.37 12.25
N CYS A 170 -5.81 -20.51 11.43
CA CYS A 170 -5.90 -21.19 10.15
C CYS A 170 -5.70 -22.70 10.34
N PRO A 171 -6.72 -23.55 10.09
CA PRO A 171 -6.59 -25.01 10.25
C PRO A 171 -5.64 -25.64 9.21
N GLN A 172 -5.52 -25.06 8.02
CA GLN A 172 -4.65 -25.54 6.96
C GLN A 172 -3.19 -25.21 7.24
N ASP A 173 -2.89 -23.95 7.58
CA ASP A 173 -1.53 -23.50 7.87
C ASP A 173 -1.11 -23.81 9.30
N GLN A 174 -2.05 -24.21 10.17
CA GLN A 174 -1.88 -24.51 11.59
C GLN A 174 -1.10 -23.41 12.34
N THR A 175 -1.53 -22.18 12.15
CA THR A 175 -0.95 -20.99 12.80
C THR A 175 -2.02 -19.96 13.11
N VAL A 176 -1.69 -19.07 14.03
CA VAL A 176 -2.50 -17.90 14.36
C VAL A 176 -2.35 -16.83 13.27
N LEU A 177 -3.42 -16.11 13.03
CA LEU A 177 -3.48 -14.99 12.09
C LEU A 177 -3.81 -13.70 12.85
N ALA A 178 -3.14 -12.60 12.50
CA ALA A 178 -3.59 -11.28 12.90
C ALA A 178 -4.98 -10.96 12.29
N ASN A 179 -5.72 -10.02 12.87
CA ASN A 179 -7.06 -9.67 12.34
C ASN A 179 -7.00 -9.21 10.89
N GLU A 180 -5.94 -8.52 10.54
CA GLU A 180 -5.64 -7.98 9.22
C GLU A 180 -5.43 -9.07 8.16
N GLN A 181 -5.01 -10.26 8.60
CA GLN A 181 -4.75 -11.43 7.74
C GLN A 181 -6.00 -12.31 7.53
N VAL A 182 -7.16 -11.85 8.00
CA VAL A 182 -8.44 -12.54 7.81
C VAL A 182 -9.32 -11.73 6.87
N VAL A 183 -9.48 -12.21 5.65
CA VAL A 183 -10.29 -11.57 4.61
C VAL A 183 -11.58 -12.34 4.43
N GLN A 184 -12.72 -11.71 4.71
CA GLN A 184 -14.05 -12.34 4.62
C GLN A 184 -14.16 -13.70 5.37
N GLY A 185 -13.58 -13.77 6.58
CA GLY A 185 -13.58 -14.99 7.39
C GLY A 185 -12.61 -16.07 6.93
N ARG A 186 -11.76 -15.79 5.96
CA ARG A 186 -10.80 -16.73 5.39
C ARG A 186 -9.35 -16.25 5.55
N CYS A 187 -8.44 -17.20 5.63
CA CYS A 187 -7.01 -16.91 5.61
C CYS A 187 -6.63 -16.24 4.29
N GLU A 188 -5.97 -15.08 4.36
CA GLU A 188 -5.52 -14.31 3.18
C GLU A 188 -4.61 -15.12 2.23
N ARG A 189 -3.87 -16.11 2.79
CA ARG A 189 -2.87 -16.90 2.05
C ARG A 189 -3.44 -18.14 1.39
N CYS A 190 -4.17 -18.97 2.17
CA CYS A 190 -4.63 -20.27 1.68
C CYS A 190 -6.14 -20.32 1.39
N GLY A 191 -6.90 -19.27 1.71
CA GLY A 191 -8.34 -19.20 1.50
C GLY A 191 -9.18 -20.11 2.39
N THR A 192 -8.54 -20.84 3.33
CA THR A 192 -9.23 -21.74 4.26
C THR A 192 -10.03 -20.92 5.27
N GLU A 193 -11.20 -21.40 5.63
CA GLU A 193 -12.04 -20.80 6.67
C GLU A 193 -11.32 -20.77 8.02
N VAL A 194 -11.30 -19.60 8.65
CA VAL A 194 -10.60 -19.36 9.91
C VAL A 194 -11.50 -19.77 11.07
N VAL A 195 -10.94 -20.48 12.04
CA VAL A 195 -11.64 -20.87 13.28
C VAL A 195 -11.09 -20.09 14.46
N ARG A 196 -11.85 -20.04 15.56
CA ARG A 196 -11.40 -19.42 16.81
C ARG A 196 -10.77 -20.44 17.75
N ARG A 197 -9.63 -20.07 18.35
CA ARG A 197 -8.97 -20.86 19.41
C ARG A 197 -8.57 -19.96 20.56
N SER A 198 -8.66 -20.47 21.80
CA SER A 198 -8.07 -19.81 22.98
C SER A 198 -6.61 -20.22 23.08
N LEU A 199 -5.72 -19.26 22.95
CA LEU A 199 -4.27 -19.44 23.03
C LEU A 199 -3.64 -18.26 23.77
N ASN A 200 -2.52 -18.52 24.43
CA ASN A 200 -1.74 -17.49 25.10
C ASN A 200 -0.69 -16.93 24.13
N GLN A 201 -0.84 -15.68 23.70
CA GLN A 201 -0.12 -15.10 22.56
C GLN A 201 0.49 -13.74 22.90
N TRP A 202 1.52 -13.36 22.15
CA TRP A 202 2.14 -12.04 22.20
C TRP A 202 1.44 -11.02 21.31
N TYR A 203 1.36 -9.80 21.82
CA TYR A 203 0.76 -8.66 21.14
C TYR A 203 1.65 -7.43 21.25
N PHE A 204 1.62 -6.58 20.21
CA PHE A 204 2.08 -5.20 20.30
C PHE A 204 0.90 -4.26 20.48
N LYS A 205 1.01 -3.31 21.42
CA LYS A 205 -0.03 -2.33 21.75
C LYS A 205 -0.09 -1.18 20.72
N ILE A 206 -0.43 -1.49 19.47
CA ILE A 206 -0.65 -0.49 18.45
C ILE A 206 -1.80 0.46 18.81
N THR A 207 -2.76 0.01 19.65
CA THR A 207 -3.89 0.82 20.10
C THR A 207 -3.47 2.03 20.90
N GLU A 208 -2.35 2.00 21.62
CA GLU A 208 -1.79 3.16 22.34
C GLU A 208 -1.41 4.31 21.38
N TYR A 209 -1.21 3.99 20.10
CA TYR A 209 -0.86 4.94 19.06
C TYR A 209 -2.03 5.27 18.13
N ALA A 210 -3.24 4.73 18.37
CA ALA A 210 -4.39 4.86 17.46
C ALA A 210 -4.73 6.31 17.13
N GLN A 211 -4.81 7.20 18.13
CA GLN A 211 -5.08 8.62 17.92
C GLN A 211 -3.96 9.29 17.13
N ARG A 212 -2.70 9.02 17.52
CA ARG A 212 -1.53 9.60 16.87
C ARG A 212 -1.37 9.14 15.42
N LEU A 213 -1.74 7.88 15.13
CA LEU A 213 -1.80 7.37 13.74
C LEU A 213 -2.81 8.13 12.89
N LEU A 214 -3.91 8.63 13.48
CA LEU A 214 -4.88 9.48 12.78
C LEU A 214 -4.41 10.93 12.66
N ASP A 215 -3.93 11.52 13.74
CA ASP A 215 -3.53 12.94 13.77
C ASP A 215 -2.36 13.20 12.82
N ASP A 216 -1.39 12.29 12.79
CA ASP A 216 -0.22 12.42 11.92
C ASP A 216 -0.54 12.14 10.43
N MET A 217 -1.76 11.68 10.09
CA MET A 217 -2.18 11.60 8.68
C MET A 217 -2.14 12.95 7.97
N ASP A 218 -2.32 14.06 8.69
CA ASP A 218 -2.23 15.41 8.12
C ASP A 218 -0.86 15.68 7.48
N GLN A 219 0.19 14.95 7.87
CA GLN A 219 1.54 15.07 7.31
C GLN A 219 1.69 14.38 5.94
N ILE A 220 0.80 13.45 5.62
CA ILE A 220 0.84 12.62 4.41
C ILE A 220 -0.42 12.76 3.52
N ASP A 221 -1.44 13.52 3.99
CA ASP A 221 -2.69 13.79 3.28
C ASP A 221 -2.60 15.11 2.48
N ASP A 222 -1.61 15.21 1.61
CA ASP A 222 -1.36 16.37 0.75
C ASP A 222 -1.33 16.01 -0.75
N GLY A 223 -1.94 14.87 -1.10
CA GLY A 223 -1.98 14.32 -2.44
C GLY A 223 -0.74 13.50 -2.83
N ARG A 224 0.19 13.28 -1.89
CA ARG A 224 1.37 12.43 -2.10
C ARG A 224 1.14 10.96 -1.72
N TRP A 225 0.08 10.68 -0.97
CA TRP A 225 -0.43 9.34 -0.71
C TRP A 225 -1.76 9.14 -1.43
N PRO A 226 -2.07 7.92 -1.93
CA PRO A 226 -3.38 7.63 -2.51
C PRO A 226 -4.52 7.79 -1.48
N ASP A 227 -5.58 8.50 -1.87
CA ASP A 227 -6.75 8.77 -1.00
C ASP A 227 -7.43 7.49 -0.51
N ASP A 228 -7.47 6.44 -1.33
CA ASP A 228 -8.04 5.15 -0.96
C ASP A 228 -7.24 4.46 0.15
N VAL A 229 -5.91 4.52 0.12
CA VAL A 229 -5.04 3.99 1.19
C VAL A 229 -5.29 4.72 2.52
N LEU A 230 -5.34 6.05 2.49
CA LEU A 230 -5.64 6.85 3.69
C LEU A 230 -7.04 6.55 4.24
N THR A 231 -8.02 6.42 3.35
CA THR A 231 -9.39 6.06 3.71
C THR A 231 -9.46 4.67 4.32
N MET A 232 -8.75 3.68 3.77
CA MET A 232 -8.66 2.33 4.33
C MET A 232 -8.08 2.36 5.74
N GLN A 233 -7.00 3.10 5.98
CA GLN A 233 -6.39 3.22 7.30
C GLN A 233 -7.32 3.93 8.31
N ARG A 234 -7.95 5.07 7.93
CA ARG A 234 -8.93 5.75 8.79
C ARG A 234 -10.07 4.82 9.20
N ASN A 235 -10.61 4.11 8.22
CA ASN A 235 -11.68 3.15 8.46
C ASN A 235 -11.23 1.95 9.31
N TRP A 236 -9.99 1.50 9.16
CA TRP A 236 -9.44 0.39 9.95
C TRP A 236 -9.22 0.79 11.40
N ILE A 237 -8.62 1.95 11.64
CA ILE A 237 -8.44 2.50 12.99
C ILE A 237 -9.81 2.77 13.62
N GLY A 238 -10.76 3.29 12.83
CA GLY A 238 -12.16 3.36 13.18
C GLY A 238 -12.44 4.09 14.48
N ARG A 239 -11.92 5.35 14.58
CA ARG A 239 -12.18 6.24 15.71
C ARG A 239 -13.66 6.59 15.79
N SER A 240 -14.25 6.38 16.94
CA SER A 240 -15.62 6.78 17.25
C SER A 240 -15.66 7.62 18.53
N THR A 241 -16.49 8.64 18.56
CA THR A 241 -16.76 9.46 19.73
C THR A 241 -18.14 9.13 20.29
N GLY A 242 -18.26 9.13 21.60
CA GLY A 242 -19.50 8.78 22.28
C GLY A 242 -19.37 8.96 23.78
N ALA A 243 -19.97 8.06 24.53
CA ALA A 243 -19.90 8.04 25.98
C ALA A 243 -19.74 6.63 26.53
N ASP A 244 -18.98 6.50 27.60
CA ASP A 244 -19.02 5.39 28.51
C ASP A 244 -20.15 5.61 29.54
N VAL A 245 -21.09 4.68 29.56
CA VAL A 245 -22.27 4.75 30.42
C VAL A 245 -22.26 3.57 31.40
N ARG A 246 -22.42 3.84 32.70
CA ARG A 246 -22.37 2.86 33.78
C ARG A 246 -23.77 2.43 34.13
N PHE A 247 -24.05 1.12 34.01
CA PHE A 247 -25.32 0.49 34.32
C PHE A 247 -25.19 -0.35 35.60
N GLN A 248 -26.00 -0.07 36.61
CA GLN A 248 -26.07 -0.92 37.78
C GLN A 248 -26.87 -2.18 37.46
N ILE A 249 -26.25 -3.35 37.66
CA ILE A 249 -26.89 -4.64 37.43
C ILE A 249 -27.35 -5.24 38.77
N GLU A 250 -28.54 -5.82 38.77
CA GLU A 250 -29.13 -6.48 39.94
C GLU A 250 -28.23 -7.60 40.47
N GLY A 251 -27.89 -7.56 41.78
CA GLY A 251 -27.03 -8.53 42.43
C GLY A 251 -25.55 -8.39 42.13
N ARG A 252 -25.10 -7.22 41.62
CA ARG A 252 -23.69 -6.88 41.45
C ARG A 252 -23.40 -5.53 42.11
N ASP A 253 -22.31 -5.42 42.85
CA ASP A 253 -21.92 -4.18 43.52
C ASP A 253 -21.31 -3.17 42.54
N GLU A 254 -20.49 -3.63 41.58
CA GLU A 254 -19.85 -2.79 40.58
C GLU A 254 -20.73 -2.64 39.32
N PRO A 255 -20.88 -1.42 38.79
CA PRO A 255 -21.63 -1.21 37.58
C PRO A 255 -20.92 -1.82 36.35
N VAL A 256 -21.69 -2.11 35.31
CA VAL A 256 -21.17 -2.51 34.01
C VAL A 256 -21.10 -1.28 33.12
N THR A 257 -19.94 -1.02 32.54
CA THR A 257 -19.73 0.09 31.59
C THR A 257 -20.08 -0.35 30.19
N VAL A 258 -20.79 0.49 29.46
CA VAL A 258 -21.14 0.31 28.03
C VAL A 258 -20.69 1.53 27.27
N TYR A 259 -19.96 1.31 26.20
CA TYR A 259 -19.66 2.36 25.22
C TYR A 259 -20.78 2.48 24.19
N THR A 260 -21.21 3.73 23.93
CA THR A 260 -22.18 4.02 22.87
C THR A 260 -21.81 5.29 22.10
N THR A 261 -21.98 5.27 20.77
CA THR A 261 -21.86 6.44 19.91
C THR A 261 -23.14 7.28 19.90
N ARG A 262 -24.25 6.75 20.44
CA ARG A 262 -25.56 7.39 20.49
C ARG A 262 -26.09 7.52 21.94
N PRO A 263 -25.35 8.20 22.85
CA PRO A 263 -25.82 8.40 24.22
C PRO A 263 -27.10 9.23 24.27
N ASP A 264 -27.40 10.03 23.26
CA ASP A 264 -28.65 10.78 23.07
C ASP A 264 -29.88 9.88 23.11
N THR A 265 -29.77 8.64 22.66
CA THR A 265 -30.90 7.70 22.61
C THR A 265 -31.08 6.86 23.89
N LEU A 266 -30.35 7.17 24.96
CA LEU A 266 -30.34 6.36 26.21
C LEU A 266 -31.71 6.22 26.87
N TYR A 267 -32.60 7.23 26.72
CA TYR A 267 -33.98 7.17 27.17
C TYR A 267 -34.84 6.13 26.43
N GLY A 268 -34.42 5.76 25.22
CA GLY A 268 -35.02 4.71 24.39
C GLY A 268 -34.48 3.30 24.63
N ALA A 269 -33.50 3.15 25.51
CA ALA A 269 -32.95 1.83 25.85
C ALA A 269 -33.96 1.01 26.66
N THR A 270 -34.30 -0.17 26.18
CA THR A 270 -35.33 -1.02 26.76
C THR A 270 -34.85 -2.37 27.25
N PHE A 271 -33.68 -2.82 26.83
CA PHE A 271 -33.00 -4.01 27.33
C PHE A 271 -31.49 -3.86 27.27
N PHE A 272 -30.77 -4.74 27.93
CA PHE A 272 -29.32 -4.74 28.05
C PHE A 272 -28.79 -6.06 27.48
N VAL A 273 -27.75 -6.04 26.68
CA VAL A 273 -27.22 -7.24 26.02
C VAL A 273 -25.75 -7.38 26.27
N VAL A 274 -25.34 -8.59 26.62
CA VAL A 274 -23.93 -8.99 26.72
C VAL A 274 -23.59 -10.04 25.66
N ALA A 275 -22.34 -10.03 25.21
CA ALA A 275 -21.83 -11.05 24.32
C ALA A 275 -21.85 -12.40 25.03
N VAL A 276 -22.41 -13.42 24.40
CA VAL A 276 -22.58 -14.76 24.99
C VAL A 276 -21.25 -15.44 25.33
N ASP A 277 -20.19 -15.05 24.66
CA ASP A 277 -18.81 -15.55 24.81
C ASP A 277 -17.93 -14.66 25.71
N ALA A 278 -18.48 -13.60 26.32
CA ALA A 278 -17.77 -12.78 27.29
C ALA A 278 -17.84 -13.40 28.70
N GLU A 279 -16.75 -13.28 29.49
CA GLU A 279 -16.73 -13.66 30.91
C GLU A 279 -17.85 -12.97 31.71
N LEU A 280 -18.16 -11.72 31.32
CA LEU A 280 -19.24 -10.94 31.89
C LEU A 280 -20.60 -11.67 31.83
N ALA A 281 -20.88 -12.43 30.74
CA ALA A 281 -22.11 -13.20 30.64
C ALA A 281 -22.19 -14.32 31.66
N ASP A 282 -21.06 -14.97 31.96
CA ASP A 282 -20.97 -15.97 33.04
C ASP A 282 -21.25 -15.35 34.41
N GLU A 283 -20.66 -14.18 34.68
CA GLU A 283 -20.84 -13.45 35.96
C GLU A 283 -22.27 -12.97 36.14
N LEU A 284 -22.91 -12.52 35.06
CA LEU A 284 -24.27 -11.98 35.11
C LEU A 284 -25.37 -13.06 35.08
N CYS A 285 -25.03 -14.29 34.75
CA CYS A 285 -26.00 -15.38 34.69
C CYS A 285 -26.47 -15.77 36.05
N ALA A 286 -27.78 -15.61 36.30
CA ALA A 286 -28.41 -16.08 37.56
C ALA A 286 -28.40 -17.62 37.61
N PRO A 287 -28.30 -18.23 38.81
CA PRO A 287 -28.25 -19.69 38.94
C PRO A 287 -29.41 -20.42 38.24
N GLU A 288 -30.58 -19.82 38.22
CA GLU A 288 -31.81 -20.41 37.66
C GLU A 288 -31.77 -20.43 36.11
N GLN A 289 -30.93 -19.61 35.50
CA GLN A 289 -30.78 -19.53 34.05
C GLN A 289 -29.51 -20.25 33.53
N ARG A 290 -28.69 -20.80 34.41
CA ARG A 290 -27.40 -21.40 34.10
C ARG A 290 -27.50 -22.50 33.03
N GLU A 291 -28.43 -23.41 33.12
CA GLU A 291 -28.61 -24.50 32.18
C GLU A 291 -28.97 -24.00 30.77
N ALA A 292 -29.89 -23.03 30.70
CA ALA A 292 -30.30 -22.43 29.43
C ALA A 292 -29.14 -21.62 28.77
N PHE A 293 -28.39 -20.90 29.61
CA PHE A 293 -27.22 -20.12 29.15
C PHE A 293 -26.11 -21.02 28.60
N GLU A 294 -25.73 -22.08 29.29
CA GLU A 294 -24.68 -23.00 28.86
C GLU A 294 -25.05 -23.71 27.53
N LYS A 295 -26.31 -24.12 27.40
CA LYS A 295 -26.82 -24.69 26.18
C LYS A 295 -26.70 -23.68 25.01
N TYR A 296 -27.17 -22.47 25.22
CA TYR A 296 -27.11 -21.39 24.20
C TYR A 296 -25.68 -21.04 23.84
N ARG A 297 -24.78 -20.90 24.83
CA ARG A 297 -23.36 -20.65 24.58
C ARG A 297 -22.71 -21.74 23.75
N ALA A 298 -23.01 -23.00 23.98
CA ALA A 298 -22.52 -24.12 23.19
C ALA A 298 -22.99 -24.04 21.72
N GLU A 299 -24.25 -23.68 21.50
CA GLU A 299 -24.83 -23.49 20.16
C GLU A 299 -24.14 -22.35 19.40
N VAL A 300 -23.91 -21.21 20.04
CA VAL A 300 -23.26 -20.04 19.43
C VAL A 300 -21.77 -20.25 19.20
N SER A 301 -21.09 -21.00 20.08
CA SER A 301 -19.65 -21.30 19.93
C SER A 301 -19.32 -22.11 18.68
N ALA A 302 -20.33 -22.76 18.06
CA ALA A 302 -20.18 -23.46 16.78
C ALA A 302 -20.24 -22.55 15.55
N LEU A 303 -20.53 -21.25 15.72
CA LEU A 303 -20.71 -20.28 14.65
C LEU A 303 -19.49 -19.37 14.50
N SER A 304 -19.17 -19.03 13.27
CA SER A 304 -18.17 -17.99 12.98
C SER A 304 -18.69 -16.58 13.27
N ASP A 305 -17.79 -15.62 13.52
CA ASP A 305 -18.18 -14.22 13.72
C ASP A 305 -18.91 -13.62 12.50
N VAL A 306 -18.60 -14.10 11.30
CA VAL A 306 -19.27 -13.67 10.05
C VAL A 306 -20.73 -14.15 10.05
N GLU A 307 -20.98 -15.42 10.41
CA GLU A 307 -22.35 -15.97 10.54
C GLU A 307 -23.17 -15.27 11.60
N ARG A 308 -22.53 -14.91 12.73
CA ARG A 308 -23.15 -14.16 13.85
C ARG A 308 -23.59 -12.75 13.42
N GLN A 309 -22.84 -12.10 12.53
CA GLN A 309 -23.13 -10.74 12.06
C GLN A 309 -24.06 -10.67 10.83
N THR A 310 -24.43 -11.80 10.25
CA THR A 310 -25.31 -11.83 9.07
C THR A 310 -26.72 -11.35 9.45
N THR A 311 -27.21 -10.32 8.75
CA THR A 311 -28.52 -9.70 9.02
C THR A 311 -29.72 -10.61 8.68
N GLU A 312 -29.55 -11.56 7.79
CA GLU A 312 -30.61 -12.48 7.34
C GLU A 312 -30.93 -13.60 8.34
N ARG A 313 -30.10 -13.74 9.39
CA ARG A 313 -30.30 -14.80 10.39
C ARG A 313 -31.29 -14.33 11.46
N PRO A 314 -32.25 -15.21 11.90
CA PRO A 314 -33.11 -14.92 13.04
C PRO A 314 -32.28 -14.61 14.30
N LYS A 315 -32.63 -13.54 15.00
CA LYS A 315 -31.96 -13.18 16.25
C LYS A 315 -32.22 -14.21 17.34
N THR A 316 -31.17 -14.59 18.03
CA THR A 316 -31.23 -15.58 19.13
C THR A 316 -30.58 -15.01 20.39
N GLY A 317 -31.04 -15.47 21.54
CA GLY A 317 -30.54 -15.01 22.82
C GLY A 317 -31.15 -15.77 24.00
N VAL A 318 -30.58 -15.54 25.17
CA VAL A 318 -31.07 -16.11 26.45
C VAL A 318 -31.13 -15.03 27.51
N PHE A 319 -32.25 -14.97 28.28
CA PHE A 319 -32.40 -14.10 29.43
C PHE A 319 -31.50 -14.58 30.55
N LEU A 320 -30.71 -13.70 31.16
CA LEU A 320 -29.75 -14.08 32.21
C LEU A 320 -30.35 -14.04 33.64
N GLY A 321 -31.63 -13.74 33.78
CA GLY A 321 -32.32 -13.74 35.09
C GLY A 321 -32.09 -12.47 35.91
N ARG A 322 -31.45 -11.43 35.36
CA ARG A 322 -31.13 -10.17 36.04
C ARG A 322 -31.62 -8.96 35.22
N HIS A 323 -31.63 -7.80 35.89
CA HIS A 323 -32.00 -6.53 35.27
C HIS A 323 -30.88 -5.51 35.48
N ALA A 324 -30.70 -4.65 34.44
CA ALA A 324 -29.91 -3.45 34.51
C ALA A 324 -30.79 -2.24 34.83
N THR A 325 -30.27 -1.27 35.54
CA THR A 325 -30.96 0.00 35.80
C THR A 325 -30.47 1.04 34.82
N ASN A 326 -31.38 1.63 34.05
CA ASN A 326 -31.06 2.74 33.15
C ASN A 326 -30.68 3.98 34.01
N PRO A 327 -29.48 4.57 33.84
CA PRO A 327 -28.97 5.63 34.69
C PRO A 327 -29.67 6.97 34.52
N VAL A 328 -30.45 7.18 33.44
CA VAL A 328 -31.11 8.47 33.17
C VAL A 328 -32.55 8.52 33.66
N ASN A 329 -33.28 7.40 33.66
CA ASN A 329 -34.70 7.36 34.06
C ASN A 329 -35.01 6.34 35.15
N GLY A 330 -34.05 5.51 35.59
CA GLY A 330 -34.20 4.52 36.65
C GLY A 330 -35.00 3.27 36.25
N GLU A 331 -35.33 3.10 35.02
CA GLU A 331 -36.09 1.92 34.56
C GLU A 331 -35.26 0.65 34.60
N ARG A 332 -35.93 -0.46 34.90
CA ARG A 332 -35.34 -1.82 34.91
C ARG A 332 -35.43 -2.42 33.54
N MET A 333 -34.29 -2.80 32.99
CA MET A 333 -34.11 -3.39 31.66
C MET A 333 -33.65 -4.85 31.83
N PRO A 334 -34.26 -5.85 31.18
CA PRO A 334 -33.79 -7.23 31.27
C PRO A 334 -32.42 -7.39 30.62
N VAL A 335 -31.57 -8.23 31.26
CA VAL A 335 -30.21 -8.53 30.77
C VAL A 335 -30.23 -9.84 29.99
N TRP A 336 -29.81 -9.78 28.73
CA TRP A 336 -29.76 -10.88 27.80
C TRP A 336 -28.34 -11.21 27.39
N ALA A 337 -28.04 -12.48 27.13
CA ALA A 337 -26.89 -12.89 26.34
C ALA A 337 -27.32 -13.16 24.91
N ALA A 338 -26.65 -12.58 23.92
CA ALA A 338 -27.01 -12.74 22.53
C ALA A 338 -25.78 -12.88 21.60
N ASP A 339 -26.03 -13.47 20.42
CA ASP A 339 -24.99 -13.78 19.43
C ASP A 339 -24.58 -12.58 18.57
N TYR A 340 -25.41 -11.55 18.44
CA TYR A 340 -25.10 -10.37 17.62
C TYR A 340 -24.22 -9.31 18.30
N VAL A 341 -23.91 -9.49 19.60
CA VAL A 341 -22.94 -8.69 20.33
C VAL A 341 -21.62 -9.47 20.41
N LEU A 342 -20.51 -8.78 20.13
CA LEU A 342 -19.18 -9.39 20.14
C LEU A 342 -18.41 -9.01 21.40
N ALA A 343 -17.79 -10.00 22.08
CA ALA A 343 -16.99 -9.78 23.29
C ALA A 343 -15.78 -8.86 23.06
N GLY A 344 -15.28 -8.81 21.86
CA GLY A 344 -14.11 -8.02 21.51
C GLY A 344 -14.39 -6.59 21.04
N TYR A 345 -15.64 -6.07 21.10
CA TYR A 345 -15.98 -4.70 20.75
C TYR A 345 -16.56 -3.96 21.99
N GLY A 346 -16.03 -2.77 22.28
CA GLY A 346 -16.35 -2.03 23.48
C GLY A 346 -16.03 -2.85 24.75
N HIS A 347 -16.96 -2.89 25.68
CA HIS A 347 -16.83 -3.67 26.94
C HIS A 347 -17.54 -5.03 26.87
N GLY A 348 -17.89 -5.52 25.67
CA GLY A 348 -18.61 -6.79 25.49
C GLY A 348 -20.08 -6.73 25.89
N ALA A 349 -20.62 -5.53 26.09
CA ALA A 349 -22.02 -5.28 26.42
C ALA A 349 -22.53 -4.03 25.69
N ILE A 350 -23.84 -4.01 25.40
CA ILE A 350 -24.53 -2.86 24.79
C ILE A 350 -25.81 -2.52 25.53
N MET A 351 -26.20 -1.25 25.48
CA MET A 351 -27.58 -0.82 25.70
C MET A 351 -28.35 -0.98 24.39
N ALA A 352 -29.45 -1.61 24.39
CA ALA A 352 -30.24 -1.86 23.19
C ALA A 352 -31.34 -0.81 23.03
N VAL A 353 -31.37 -0.18 21.86
CA VAL A 353 -32.31 0.89 21.49
C VAL A 353 -33.10 0.48 20.25
N PRO A 354 -34.11 -0.37 20.38
CA PRO A 354 -34.77 -1.04 19.26
C PRO A 354 -35.45 -0.09 18.24
N ALA A 355 -35.88 1.09 18.65
CA ALA A 355 -36.46 2.04 17.71
C ALA A 355 -35.39 2.61 16.72
N HIS A 356 -34.12 2.65 17.09
CA HIS A 356 -33.06 3.37 16.36
C HIS A 356 -31.87 2.50 15.96
N ASP A 357 -31.88 1.20 16.23
CA ASP A 357 -30.93 0.19 15.72
C ASP A 357 -31.70 -1.03 15.21
N GLN A 358 -31.46 -1.41 13.94
CA GLN A 358 -32.20 -2.52 13.30
C GLN A 358 -31.94 -3.86 13.99
N ARG A 359 -30.72 -4.12 14.46
CA ARG A 359 -30.35 -5.39 15.12
C ARG A 359 -31.09 -5.51 16.45
N ASP A 360 -31.20 -4.39 17.18
CA ASP A 360 -31.93 -4.32 18.45
C ASP A 360 -33.44 -4.47 18.19
N LEU A 361 -33.97 -3.88 17.10
CA LEU A 361 -35.37 -4.01 16.73
C LEU A 361 -35.73 -5.47 16.39
N ASP A 362 -34.92 -6.11 15.55
CA ASP A 362 -35.12 -7.51 15.18
C ASP A 362 -35.13 -8.43 16.40
N PHE A 363 -34.22 -8.16 17.36
CA PHE A 363 -34.17 -8.88 18.62
C PHE A 363 -35.40 -8.58 19.50
N ALA A 364 -35.77 -7.31 19.64
CA ALA A 364 -36.94 -6.92 20.43
C ALA A 364 -38.23 -7.55 19.90
N LEU A 365 -38.42 -7.57 18.59
CA LEU A 365 -39.56 -8.21 17.94
C LEU A 365 -39.55 -9.73 18.13
N ALA A 366 -38.39 -10.38 18.08
CA ALA A 366 -38.25 -11.82 18.27
C ALA A 366 -38.57 -12.27 19.70
N PHE A 367 -38.33 -11.42 20.70
CA PHE A 367 -38.50 -11.75 22.15
C PHE A 367 -39.60 -10.91 22.83
N ASP A 368 -40.46 -10.23 22.06
CA ASP A 368 -41.58 -9.41 22.55
C ASP A 368 -41.15 -8.35 23.60
N LEU A 369 -40.01 -7.68 23.34
CA LEU A 369 -39.44 -6.65 24.18
C LEU A 369 -39.98 -5.25 23.78
N PRO A 370 -40.02 -4.28 24.74
CA PRO A 370 -40.53 -2.96 24.43
C PRO A 370 -39.69 -2.21 23.41
N VAL A 371 -40.36 -1.49 22.50
CA VAL A 371 -39.75 -0.58 21.51
C VAL A 371 -40.19 0.84 21.83
N ARG A 372 -39.27 1.77 22.08
CA ARG A 372 -39.54 3.16 22.43
C ARG A 372 -38.83 4.09 21.44
N VAL A 373 -39.66 4.92 20.76
CA VAL A 373 -39.12 5.96 19.87
C VAL A 373 -38.73 7.17 20.72
N VAL A 374 -37.50 7.64 20.58
CA VAL A 374 -36.95 8.81 21.28
C VAL A 374 -36.34 9.85 20.34
N VAL A 375 -36.29 9.54 19.04
CA VAL A 375 -35.89 10.47 17.99
C VAL A 375 -37.01 10.54 16.96
N GLU A 376 -37.60 11.71 16.78
CA GLU A 376 -38.58 11.94 15.73
C GLU A 376 -37.87 12.26 14.42
N THR A 377 -37.82 11.27 13.55
CA THR A 377 -37.15 11.37 12.23
C THR A 377 -38.12 11.72 11.11
N GLY A 378 -39.42 11.72 11.37
CA GLY A 378 -40.48 11.85 10.36
C GLY A 378 -40.82 10.53 9.65
N GLU A 379 -40.13 9.45 9.95
CA GLU A 379 -40.40 8.12 9.43
C GLU A 379 -41.51 7.41 10.25
N PRO A 380 -42.21 6.43 9.66
CA PRO A 380 -43.24 5.66 10.37
C PRO A 380 -42.69 4.89 11.57
N ASP A 381 -43.55 4.61 12.54
CA ASP A 381 -43.20 3.89 13.78
C ASP A 381 -42.56 2.53 13.52
N PRO A 382 -41.35 2.29 14.06
CA PRO A 382 -40.65 0.99 13.89
C PRO A 382 -41.42 -0.22 14.35
N ARG A 383 -42.34 -0.06 15.31
CA ARG A 383 -43.21 -1.15 15.81
C ARG A 383 -44.20 -1.63 14.75
N GLU A 384 -44.63 -0.72 13.83
CA GLU A 384 -45.58 -1.04 12.78
C GLU A 384 -44.90 -1.50 11.51
N THR A 385 -43.73 -0.97 11.21
CA THR A 385 -43.02 -1.23 9.97
C THR A 385 -42.02 -2.38 10.06
N GLY A 386 -41.50 -2.69 11.26
CA GLY A 386 -40.35 -3.59 11.45
C GLY A 386 -39.04 -3.02 10.95
N VAL A 387 -38.97 -1.71 10.67
CA VAL A 387 -37.78 -1.02 10.20
C VAL A 387 -37.38 0.05 11.20
N ALA A 388 -36.18 -0.05 11.75
CA ALA A 388 -35.65 0.94 12.68
C ALA A 388 -35.40 2.30 11.98
N THR A 389 -35.47 3.39 12.77
CA THR A 389 -35.26 4.76 12.30
C THR A 389 -33.95 5.34 12.85
N PRO A 390 -32.78 4.97 12.33
CA PRO A 390 -31.47 5.42 12.83
C PRO A 390 -31.11 6.84 12.40
N GLY A 391 -31.97 7.49 11.65
CA GLY A 391 -31.75 8.81 11.05
C GLY A 391 -31.57 9.94 12.04
N GLU A 392 -31.33 11.14 11.50
CA GLU A 392 -31.32 12.38 12.27
C GLU A 392 -32.75 12.84 12.53
N GLY A 393 -32.95 13.54 13.64
CA GLY A 393 -34.28 14.03 14.05
C GLY A 393 -34.20 14.83 15.32
N THR A 394 -35.38 15.13 15.87
CA THR A 394 -35.52 15.86 17.13
C THR A 394 -35.78 14.86 18.25
N LEU A 395 -35.12 15.03 19.40
CA LEU A 395 -35.33 14.21 20.58
C LEU A 395 -36.70 14.43 21.18
N ILE A 396 -37.40 13.34 21.50
CA ILE A 396 -38.73 13.31 22.17
C ILE A 396 -38.70 12.28 23.31
N ASP A 397 -39.55 12.41 24.27
CA ASP A 397 -39.68 11.53 25.45
C ASP A 397 -38.32 11.23 26.14
N SER A 398 -37.41 12.19 26.07
CA SER A 398 -36.03 12.11 26.54
C SER A 398 -35.70 13.12 27.64
N GLY A 399 -36.70 13.64 28.30
CA GLY A 399 -36.57 14.56 29.43
C GLY A 399 -35.77 15.83 29.12
N PRO A 400 -34.56 16.05 29.66
CA PRO A 400 -33.81 17.29 29.41
C PRO A 400 -33.30 17.41 27.96
N LEU A 401 -33.47 16.39 27.11
CA LEU A 401 -33.05 16.40 25.72
C LEU A 401 -34.20 16.72 24.76
N ASP A 402 -35.42 16.78 25.23
CA ASP A 402 -36.61 17.01 24.39
C ASP A 402 -36.49 18.31 23.58
N GLY A 403 -36.69 18.20 22.27
CA GLY A 403 -36.58 19.30 21.33
C GLY A 403 -35.17 19.59 20.82
N LEU A 404 -34.13 18.92 21.33
CA LEU A 404 -32.76 19.11 20.84
C LEU A 404 -32.52 18.30 19.57
N ALA A 405 -31.60 18.79 18.73
CA ALA A 405 -31.01 18.02 17.64
C ALA A 405 -29.95 17.02 18.19
N LYS A 406 -29.61 16.04 17.39
CA LYS A 406 -28.71 14.93 17.79
C LYS A 406 -27.41 15.38 18.46
N ASP A 407 -26.64 16.28 17.83
CA ASP A 407 -25.34 16.70 18.35
C ASP A 407 -25.44 17.46 19.66
N GLU A 408 -26.41 18.38 19.76
CA GLU A 408 -26.70 19.10 21.01
C GLU A 408 -27.18 18.16 22.12
N ALA A 409 -27.94 17.12 21.76
CA ALA A 409 -28.41 16.12 22.69
C ALA A 409 -27.29 15.21 23.21
N ILE A 410 -26.31 14.85 22.33
CA ILE A 410 -25.12 14.09 22.72
C ILE A 410 -24.30 14.89 23.74
N GLU A 411 -24.01 16.16 23.46
CA GLU A 411 -23.30 17.03 24.41
C GLU A 411 -24.03 17.12 25.74
N LYS A 412 -25.34 17.39 25.69
CA LYS A 412 -26.17 17.55 26.87
C LYS A 412 -26.30 16.29 27.73
N ILE A 413 -26.45 15.12 27.12
CA ILE A 413 -26.56 13.87 27.88
C ILE A 413 -25.23 13.49 28.54
N ILE A 414 -24.10 13.78 27.90
CA ILE A 414 -22.77 13.55 28.48
C ILE A 414 -22.60 14.42 29.75
N GLU A 415 -23.02 15.68 29.71
CA GLU A 415 -23.05 16.55 30.91
C GLU A 415 -23.89 15.93 32.04
N VAL A 416 -25.10 15.49 31.72
CA VAL A 416 -26.04 14.89 32.69
C VAL A 416 -25.45 13.60 33.31
N LEU A 417 -24.82 12.76 32.49
CA LEU A 417 -24.17 11.53 32.96
C LEU A 417 -22.97 11.83 33.85
N ALA A 418 -22.17 12.83 33.50
CA ALA A 418 -21.02 13.26 34.30
C ALA A 418 -21.46 13.83 35.66
N GLU A 419 -22.47 14.69 35.69
CA GLU A 419 -23.06 15.28 36.93
C GLU A 419 -23.58 14.18 37.86
N ARG A 420 -24.17 13.11 37.31
CA ARG A 420 -24.67 11.97 38.08
C ARG A 420 -23.58 10.96 38.47
N GLY A 421 -22.38 11.07 37.93
CA GLY A 421 -21.31 10.10 38.10
C GLY A 421 -21.58 8.75 37.42
N THR A 422 -22.50 8.72 36.44
CA THR A 422 -22.94 7.50 35.76
C THR A 422 -22.41 7.38 34.34
N GLY A 423 -21.57 8.30 33.87
CA GLY A 423 -20.89 8.20 32.57
C GLY A 423 -20.02 9.41 32.31
N GLU A 424 -19.31 9.33 31.19
CA GLU A 424 -18.36 10.36 30.75
C GLU A 424 -18.14 10.27 29.23
N ALA A 425 -17.68 11.37 28.61
CA ALA A 425 -17.26 11.35 27.21
C ALA A 425 -16.16 10.32 26.99
N SER A 426 -16.24 9.57 25.92
CA SER A 426 -15.28 8.53 25.59
C SER A 426 -14.99 8.47 24.12
N VAL A 427 -13.75 8.09 23.79
CA VAL A 427 -13.29 7.80 22.42
C VAL A 427 -12.93 6.33 22.35
N ASN A 428 -13.46 5.64 21.38
CA ASN A 428 -13.16 4.24 21.16
C ASN A 428 -12.60 4.03 19.74
N TYR A 429 -11.78 3.01 19.59
CA TYR A 429 -11.16 2.62 18.33
C TYR A 429 -11.55 1.19 17.99
N ARG A 430 -11.80 0.94 16.70
CA ARG A 430 -12.02 -0.42 16.21
C ARG A 430 -10.70 -1.19 16.07
N LEU A 431 -9.59 -0.47 15.88
CA LEU A 431 -8.24 -1.03 15.88
C LEU A 431 -8.02 -1.88 17.13
N ARG A 432 -7.41 -3.04 16.96
CA ARG A 432 -7.01 -3.96 18.05
C ARG A 432 -5.50 -4.08 18.09
N ASP A 433 -4.97 -4.51 19.23
CA ASP A 433 -3.56 -4.76 19.36
C ASP A 433 -3.08 -5.82 18.36
N TRP A 434 -1.89 -5.59 17.82
CA TRP A 434 -1.30 -6.43 16.80
C TRP A 434 -0.80 -7.75 17.39
N LEU A 435 -1.42 -8.85 16.98
CA LEU A 435 -1.05 -10.21 17.36
C LEU A 435 0.20 -10.65 16.60
N ILE A 436 1.32 -10.76 17.28
CA ILE A 436 2.63 -11.04 16.64
C ILE A 436 3.06 -12.50 16.73
N SER A 437 2.53 -13.32 17.64
CA SER A 437 2.88 -14.74 17.78
C SER A 437 2.51 -15.57 16.57
N ARG A 438 3.46 -16.40 16.09
CA ARG A 438 3.22 -17.41 15.05
C ARG A 438 3.78 -18.75 15.51
N GLN A 439 2.99 -19.83 15.38
CA GLN A 439 3.40 -21.21 15.71
C GLN A 439 4.10 -21.83 14.51
N ARG A 440 5.17 -21.20 14.08
CA ARG A 440 5.95 -21.57 12.88
C ARG A 440 7.44 -21.56 13.21
N TYR A 441 8.21 -22.31 12.41
CA TYR A 441 9.65 -22.38 12.55
C TYR A 441 10.37 -21.21 11.86
N TRP A 442 10.03 -20.94 10.60
CA TRP A 442 10.76 -19.99 9.76
C TRP A 442 10.31 -18.56 9.99
N GLY A 443 10.83 -17.96 11.04
CA GLY A 443 10.55 -16.60 11.50
C GLY A 443 11.48 -16.19 12.64
N THR A 444 11.46 -14.92 13.02
CA THR A 444 12.26 -14.40 14.12
C THR A 444 11.78 -15.00 15.46
N PRO A 445 12.61 -15.76 16.21
CA PRO A 445 12.24 -16.27 17.54
C PRO A 445 11.94 -15.14 18.52
N ILE A 446 10.91 -15.28 19.32
CA ILE A 446 10.58 -14.32 20.38
C ILE A 446 11.62 -14.46 21.51
N PRO A 447 12.35 -13.38 21.88
CA PRO A 447 13.52 -13.46 22.77
C PRO A 447 13.11 -13.45 24.24
N ILE A 448 12.19 -14.33 24.64
CA ILE A 448 11.69 -14.46 26.00
C ILE A 448 11.95 -15.86 26.54
N VAL A 449 12.31 -15.91 27.82
CA VAL A 449 12.45 -17.14 28.63
C VAL A 449 11.36 -17.16 29.67
N HIS A 450 10.62 -18.26 29.77
CA HIS A 450 9.60 -18.52 30.78
C HIS A 450 10.22 -19.22 31.99
N CYS A 451 10.43 -18.49 33.06
CA CYS A 451 11.00 -19.00 34.29
C CYS A 451 9.88 -19.26 35.33
N PRO A 452 9.81 -20.42 35.94
CA PRO A 452 8.82 -20.69 37.02
C PRO A 452 8.88 -19.72 38.19
N SER A 453 10.07 -19.19 38.49
CA SER A 453 10.31 -18.28 39.61
C SER A 453 10.25 -16.80 39.25
N CYS A 454 10.69 -16.42 38.04
CA CYS A 454 10.83 -15.01 37.59
C CYS A 454 9.72 -14.58 36.63
N GLY A 455 8.90 -15.52 36.13
CA GLY A 455 7.92 -15.24 35.07
C GLY A 455 8.57 -15.10 33.69
N GLN A 456 8.13 -14.09 32.93
CA GLN A 456 8.66 -13.77 31.59
C GLN A 456 9.93 -12.94 31.73
N VAL A 457 11.04 -13.43 31.20
CA VAL A 457 12.36 -12.78 31.28
C VAL A 457 12.91 -12.58 29.87
N ALA A 458 13.20 -11.35 29.49
CA ALA A 458 13.83 -11.04 28.22
C ALA A 458 15.25 -11.61 28.16
N VAL A 459 15.64 -12.15 27.00
CA VAL A 459 17.02 -12.56 26.75
C VAL A 459 17.89 -11.30 26.70
N PRO A 460 19.01 -11.22 27.47
CA PRO A 460 19.89 -10.06 27.48
C PRO A 460 20.43 -9.70 26.10
N ASP A 461 20.64 -8.42 25.84
CA ASP A 461 21.05 -7.91 24.52
C ASP A 461 22.38 -8.51 24.02
N ASP A 462 23.30 -8.82 24.94
CA ASP A 462 24.59 -9.46 24.65
C ASP A 462 24.49 -10.96 24.31
N GLN A 463 23.32 -11.57 24.52
CA GLN A 463 23.02 -12.95 24.15
C GLN A 463 22.16 -13.03 22.87
N LEU A 464 21.82 -11.91 22.25
CA LEU A 464 21.14 -11.87 20.96
C LEU A 464 22.14 -12.06 19.80
N PRO A 465 21.75 -12.73 18.72
CA PRO A 465 20.44 -13.29 18.46
C PRO A 465 20.20 -14.65 19.09
N VAL A 466 18.93 -14.90 19.51
CA VAL A 466 18.46 -16.26 19.71
C VAL A 466 18.26 -16.88 18.32
N THR A 467 19.18 -17.76 17.92
CA THR A 467 19.14 -18.37 16.58
C THR A 467 18.20 -19.57 16.51
N LEU A 468 17.67 -19.84 15.30
CA LEU A 468 16.86 -21.03 15.05
C LEU A 468 17.70 -22.32 15.16
N PRO A 469 17.17 -23.42 15.76
CA PRO A 469 17.83 -24.71 15.72
C PRO A 469 17.75 -25.33 14.31
N GLU A 470 18.67 -26.20 13.94
CA GLU A 470 18.61 -26.88 12.65
C GLU A 470 17.45 -27.88 12.60
N MET A 471 16.49 -27.63 11.69
CA MET A 471 15.33 -28.50 11.45
C MET A 471 15.03 -28.58 9.95
N LYS A 472 14.48 -29.71 9.47
CA LYS A 472 14.18 -29.91 8.05
C LYS A 472 12.95 -30.81 7.81
N GLY A 473 12.34 -30.64 6.67
CA GLY A 473 11.33 -31.54 6.13
C GLY A 473 10.19 -31.82 7.11
N ALA A 474 9.98 -33.08 7.46
CA ALA A 474 8.89 -33.53 8.33
C ALA A 474 8.96 -33.02 9.77
N GLU A 475 10.13 -32.57 10.25
CA GLU A 475 10.30 -31.97 11.58
C GLU A 475 9.58 -30.62 11.68
N LEU A 476 9.46 -29.92 10.55
CA LEU A 476 8.80 -28.62 10.42
C LEU A 476 7.28 -28.75 10.26
N ALA A 477 6.78 -29.97 9.99
CA ALA A 477 5.36 -30.17 9.73
C ALA A 477 4.53 -29.80 10.94
N PRO A 478 3.51 -28.94 10.78
CA PRO A 478 2.67 -28.49 11.88
C PRO A 478 1.94 -29.68 12.52
N LYS A 479 1.94 -29.71 13.87
CA LYS A 479 1.30 -30.76 14.68
C LYS A 479 0.36 -30.17 15.74
N GLY A 480 -0.16 -28.95 15.48
CA GLY A 480 -1.02 -28.23 16.44
C GLY A 480 -0.25 -27.44 17.50
N VAL A 481 1.08 -27.56 17.52
CA VAL A 481 2.02 -26.79 18.34
C VAL A 481 3.16 -26.29 17.47
N SER A 482 3.89 -25.28 17.93
CA SER A 482 5.07 -24.80 17.21
C SER A 482 6.08 -25.91 16.99
N PRO A 483 6.67 -26.06 15.80
CA PRO A 483 7.76 -27.01 15.57
C PRO A 483 8.95 -26.82 16.53
N LEU A 484 9.24 -25.57 16.91
CA LEU A 484 10.32 -25.24 17.86
C LEU A 484 10.13 -25.91 19.22
N ALA A 485 8.90 -26.14 19.67
CA ALA A 485 8.60 -26.83 20.94
C ALA A 485 9.11 -28.29 20.95
N THR A 486 9.42 -28.88 19.81
CA THR A 486 9.97 -30.23 19.71
C THR A 486 11.49 -30.29 19.86
N ALA A 487 12.19 -29.15 19.72
CA ALA A 487 13.65 -29.01 19.83
C ALA A 487 14.05 -28.81 21.32
N LYS A 488 13.97 -29.87 22.13
CA LYS A 488 14.15 -29.79 23.58
C LYS A 488 15.45 -29.13 24.02
N ASP A 489 16.58 -29.49 23.38
CA ASP A 489 17.90 -28.93 23.70
C ASP A 489 17.99 -27.42 23.43
N TRP A 490 17.11 -26.90 22.56
CA TRP A 490 16.98 -25.48 22.28
C TRP A 490 16.00 -24.79 23.22
N VAL A 491 14.93 -25.49 23.62
CA VAL A 491 13.87 -24.96 24.53
C VAL A 491 14.37 -24.85 25.96
N GLU A 492 15.01 -25.89 26.48
CA GLU A 492 15.46 -25.97 27.87
C GLU A 492 16.73 -25.14 28.07
N VAL A 493 16.63 -24.10 28.92
CA VAL A 493 17.73 -23.17 29.19
C VAL A 493 17.74 -22.74 30.66
N ASP A 494 18.85 -22.14 31.06
CA ASP A 494 18.92 -21.47 32.36
C ASP A 494 18.30 -20.06 32.27
N CYS A 495 17.55 -19.67 33.27
CA CYS A 495 16.96 -18.35 33.38
C CYS A 495 18.06 -17.27 33.44
N PRO A 496 18.07 -16.26 32.54
CA PRO A 496 19.07 -15.21 32.58
C PRO A 496 19.07 -14.36 33.87
N SER A 497 17.94 -14.34 34.59
CA SER A 497 17.76 -13.57 35.82
C SER A 497 18.20 -14.30 37.07
N CYS A 498 17.81 -15.57 37.26
CA CYS A 498 18.05 -16.32 38.51
C CYS A 498 18.94 -17.57 38.33
N GLY A 499 19.31 -17.94 37.09
CA GLY A 499 20.11 -19.15 36.82
C GLY A 499 19.38 -20.48 37.04
N GLY A 500 18.10 -20.47 37.36
CA GLY A 500 17.29 -21.69 37.49
C GLY A 500 16.79 -22.21 36.15
N PRO A 501 16.31 -23.49 36.10
CA PRO A 501 15.78 -24.07 34.87
C PRO A 501 14.56 -23.30 34.37
N ALA A 502 14.55 -23.09 33.08
CA ALA A 502 13.53 -22.30 32.37
C ALA A 502 13.38 -22.78 30.93
N GLU A 503 12.39 -22.24 30.21
CA GLU A 503 12.10 -22.62 28.84
C GLU A 503 12.05 -21.39 27.94
N ARG A 504 12.64 -21.46 26.74
CA ARG A 504 12.47 -20.43 25.71
C ARG A 504 11.03 -20.39 25.23
N ASP A 505 10.57 -19.20 24.85
CA ASP A 505 9.34 -19.09 24.07
C ASP A 505 9.53 -19.80 22.72
N THR A 506 8.51 -20.52 22.27
CA THR A 506 8.58 -21.35 21.07
C THR A 506 7.82 -20.75 19.88
N ASP A 507 7.23 -19.56 20.07
CA ASP A 507 6.63 -18.81 18.98
C ASP A 507 7.69 -17.97 18.23
N THR A 508 7.43 -17.73 16.97
CA THR A 508 8.15 -16.75 16.16
C THR A 508 7.29 -15.51 15.95
N MET A 509 7.92 -14.40 15.57
CA MET A 509 7.22 -13.17 15.29
C MET A 509 6.55 -13.22 13.91
N ASP A 510 5.46 -12.48 13.74
CA ASP A 510 4.88 -12.14 12.46
C ASP A 510 5.92 -11.48 11.56
N THR A 511 6.01 -11.88 10.30
CA THR A 511 6.97 -11.36 9.33
C THR A 511 6.83 -9.85 9.08
N PHE A 512 5.66 -9.27 9.36
CA PHE A 512 5.51 -7.81 9.30
C PHE A 512 6.32 -7.05 10.37
N VAL A 513 6.81 -7.72 11.41
CA VAL A 513 7.80 -7.14 12.34
C VAL A 513 9.10 -6.88 11.59
N ASP A 514 9.52 -7.83 10.74
CA ASP A 514 10.74 -7.73 9.94
C ASP A 514 10.68 -6.51 8.99
N SER A 515 9.54 -6.31 8.33
CA SER A 515 9.35 -5.26 7.33
C SER A 515 8.95 -3.89 7.91
N SER A 516 8.69 -3.77 9.23
CA SER A 516 8.21 -2.51 9.81
C SER A 516 9.30 -1.44 10.00
N TRP A 517 10.59 -1.79 9.90
CA TRP A 517 11.70 -0.87 10.15
C TRP A 517 12.86 -0.99 9.14
N TYR A 518 12.78 -1.89 8.17
CA TYR A 518 13.84 -2.23 7.21
C TYR A 518 14.39 -1.04 6.40
N PRO A 519 13.60 0.01 6.08
CA PRO A 519 14.14 1.16 5.36
C PRO A 519 15.31 1.80 6.11
N TRP A 520 15.27 1.79 7.43
CA TRP A 520 16.32 2.35 8.26
C TRP A 520 17.57 1.48 8.27
N ARG A 521 17.42 0.16 8.17
CA ARG A 521 18.55 -0.77 8.04
C ARG A 521 19.37 -0.52 6.79
N TYR A 522 18.74 -0.15 5.69
CA TYR A 522 19.43 0.19 4.45
C TYR A 522 20.44 1.33 4.58
N CYS A 523 20.24 2.27 5.50
CA CYS A 523 21.18 3.37 5.73
C CYS A 523 22.53 2.89 6.29
N SER A 524 22.54 1.71 6.95
CA SER A 524 23.74 1.10 7.55
C SER A 524 23.62 -0.42 7.65
N PRO A 525 23.57 -1.14 6.52
CA PRO A 525 23.22 -2.56 6.49
C PRO A 525 24.20 -3.47 7.26
N ASN A 526 25.46 -3.08 7.34
CA ASN A 526 26.53 -3.84 7.98
C ASN A 526 26.84 -3.42 9.43
N LEU A 527 26.02 -2.54 10.02
CA LEU A 527 26.21 -2.12 11.42
C LEU A 527 25.82 -3.27 12.36
N ASP A 528 26.72 -3.65 13.27
CA ASP A 528 26.56 -4.75 14.22
C ASP A 528 26.34 -4.32 15.67
N THR A 529 26.49 -3.01 15.95
CA THR A 529 26.39 -2.41 17.29
C THR A 529 25.01 -1.80 17.58
N ALA A 530 24.20 -1.56 16.56
CA ALA A 530 22.85 -1.00 16.66
C ALA A 530 21.99 -1.44 15.48
N PRO A 531 20.64 -1.35 15.55
CA PRO A 531 19.76 -1.71 14.44
C PRO A 531 20.05 -0.89 13.19
N PHE A 532 20.41 0.35 13.36
CA PHE A 532 20.83 1.30 12.32
C PHE A 532 21.63 2.45 12.92
N ASP A 533 22.36 3.17 12.08
CA ASP A 533 23.04 4.40 12.41
C ASP A 533 22.02 5.56 12.45
N VAL A 534 21.77 6.09 13.64
CA VAL A 534 20.78 7.15 13.90
C VAL A 534 21.08 8.43 13.12
N GLU A 535 22.35 8.82 12.99
CA GLU A 535 22.72 10.03 12.24
C GLU A 535 22.46 9.84 10.75
N LYS A 536 22.83 8.67 10.21
CA LYS A 536 22.59 8.35 8.79
C LYS A 536 21.08 8.28 8.49
N VAL A 537 20.31 7.62 9.35
CA VAL A 537 18.86 7.53 9.15
C VAL A 537 18.20 8.91 9.23
N ASN A 538 18.54 9.74 10.20
CA ASN A 538 17.99 11.08 10.33
C ASN A 538 18.48 12.05 9.23
N LYS A 539 19.50 11.66 8.48
CA LYS A 539 20.02 12.40 7.32
C LYS A 539 19.33 11.97 6.01
N TRP A 540 18.97 10.71 5.86
CA TRP A 540 18.31 10.16 4.69
C TRP A 540 16.78 10.19 4.78
N GLY A 541 16.22 9.86 5.96
CA GLY A 541 14.81 9.75 6.19
C GLY A 541 14.06 11.07 6.39
N PRO A 542 12.74 11.02 6.30
CA PRO A 542 11.93 9.86 5.92
C PRO A 542 12.20 9.42 4.46
N VAL A 543 11.71 8.23 4.06
CA VAL A 543 11.78 7.79 2.66
C VAL A 543 11.03 8.78 1.78
N ASP A 544 11.69 9.33 0.76
CA ASP A 544 11.09 10.33 -0.11
C ASP A 544 10.00 9.74 -1.01
N HIS A 545 10.26 8.54 -1.54
CA HIS A 545 9.31 7.85 -2.40
C HIS A 545 9.29 6.35 -2.13
N TYR A 546 8.14 5.86 -1.72
CA TYR A 546 7.88 4.46 -1.41
C TYR A 546 6.95 3.84 -2.44
N ILE A 547 7.29 2.66 -2.97
CA ILE A 547 6.54 1.98 -4.01
C ILE A 547 6.06 0.63 -3.48
N GLY A 548 4.76 0.36 -3.59
CA GLY A 548 4.20 -0.92 -3.17
C GLY A 548 2.68 -1.00 -3.23
N GLY A 549 2.16 -2.23 -3.16
CA GLY A 549 0.75 -2.54 -3.34
C GLY A 549 -0.17 -1.97 -2.26
N LYS A 550 -1.35 -1.52 -2.66
CA LYS A 550 -2.38 -0.96 -1.76
C LYS A 550 -2.99 -1.96 -0.78
N GLU A 551 -2.84 -3.26 -1.03
CA GLU A 551 -3.24 -4.32 -0.11
C GLU A 551 -2.55 -4.22 1.25
N HIS A 552 -1.40 -3.56 1.29
CA HIS A 552 -0.64 -3.30 2.51
C HIS A 552 -1.12 -2.09 3.32
N ALA A 553 -2.19 -1.40 2.91
CA ALA A 553 -2.70 -0.20 3.59
C ALA A 553 -2.93 -0.41 5.08
N THR A 554 -3.58 -1.51 5.47
CA THR A 554 -3.90 -1.86 6.86
C THR A 554 -2.97 -2.93 7.47
N LEU A 555 -1.95 -3.36 6.73
CA LEU A 555 -0.91 -4.31 7.12
C LEU A 555 0.42 -3.58 7.28
N HIS A 556 1.39 -3.86 6.41
CA HIS A 556 2.74 -3.34 6.46
C HIS A 556 2.81 -1.81 6.61
N LEU A 557 2.03 -1.04 5.84
CA LEU A 557 2.08 0.43 5.89
C LEU A 557 1.64 0.97 7.26
N LEU A 558 0.61 0.38 7.85
CA LEU A 558 0.14 0.78 9.18
C LEU A 558 1.16 0.41 10.27
N TYR A 559 1.76 -0.78 10.18
CA TYR A 559 2.77 -1.25 11.13
C TYR A 559 4.08 -0.45 11.01
N ALA A 560 4.52 -0.10 9.80
CA ALA A 560 5.69 0.75 9.59
C ALA A 560 5.48 2.15 10.20
N ARG A 561 4.28 2.72 10.09
CA ARG A 561 3.91 3.98 10.74
C ARG A 561 3.96 3.86 12.26
N PHE A 562 3.44 2.77 12.81
CA PHE A 562 3.49 2.48 14.24
C PHE A 562 4.95 2.37 14.75
N PHE A 563 5.79 1.56 14.09
CA PHE A 563 7.19 1.39 14.46
C PHE A 563 7.94 2.72 14.40
N THR A 564 7.71 3.51 13.36
CA THR A 564 8.34 4.85 13.21
C THR A 564 8.01 5.76 14.39
N LYS A 565 6.76 5.76 14.87
CA LYS A 565 6.35 6.53 16.05
C LYS A 565 7.02 6.03 17.34
N VAL A 566 7.11 4.72 17.52
CA VAL A 566 7.80 4.16 18.68
C VAL A 566 9.31 4.50 18.65
N LEU A 567 9.95 4.37 17.49
CA LEU A 567 11.37 4.74 17.32
C LEU A 567 11.60 6.24 17.51
N TYR A 568 10.66 7.08 17.08
CA TYR A 568 10.68 8.52 17.38
C TYR A 568 10.61 8.77 18.90
N ASP A 569 9.71 8.12 19.62
CA ASP A 569 9.57 8.23 21.08
C ASP A 569 10.78 7.66 21.83
N MET A 570 11.54 6.76 21.20
CA MET A 570 12.83 6.28 21.68
C MET A 570 13.98 7.27 21.42
N GLY A 571 13.74 8.37 20.70
CA GLY A 571 14.75 9.35 20.31
C GLY A 571 15.71 8.86 19.21
N MET A 572 15.33 7.80 18.48
CA MET A 572 16.13 7.24 17.39
C MET A 572 15.82 7.87 16.03
N LEU A 573 14.62 8.44 15.85
CA LEU A 573 14.21 9.14 14.65
C LEU A 573 13.81 10.58 14.96
N ASN A 574 13.97 11.48 13.97
CA ASN A 574 13.55 12.89 14.05
C ASN A 574 12.28 13.20 13.24
N PHE A 575 11.61 12.15 12.73
CA PHE A 575 10.38 12.22 11.98
C PHE A 575 9.37 11.17 12.51
N THR A 576 8.07 11.40 12.27
CA THR A 576 6.96 10.56 12.81
C THR A 576 6.25 9.74 11.74
N GLU A 577 6.50 10.02 10.46
CA GLU A 577 5.98 9.26 9.34
C GLU A 577 7.11 8.65 8.51
N PRO A 578 7.00 7.36 8.10
CA PRO A 578 8.10 6.67 7.43
C PRO A 578 8.29 7.08 5.96
N PHE A 579 7.21 7.44 5.28
CA PHE A 579 7.19 7.62 3.82
C PHE A 579 6.55 8.96 3.46
N SER A 580 7.30 9.83 2.75
CA SER A 580 6.79 11.13 2.32
C SER A 580 5.81 11.01 1.15
N ARG A 581 6.09 10.12 0.20
CA ARG A 581 5.22 9.83 -0.95
C ARG A 581 5.04 8.33 -1.11
N LEU A 582 3.82 7.90 -1.41
CA LEU A 582 3.48 6.51 -1.73
C LEU A 582 2.96 6.41 -3.16
N THR A 583 3.52 5.49 -3.94
CA THR A 583 2.95 5.07 -5.23
C THR A 583 2.49 3.63 -5.11
N SER A 584 1.18 3.43 -5.21
CA SER A 584 0.61 2.09 -5.27
C SER A 584 0.42 1.69 -6.72
N GLN A 585 1.07 0.59 -7.13
CA GLN A 585 0.86 0.03 -8.45
C GLN A 585 -0.45 -0.77 -8.52
N GLY A 586 -1.00 -0.87 -9.74
CA GLY A 586 -2.06 -1.81 -10.09
C GLY A 586 -1.59 -3.26 -10.08
N GLN A 587 -2.35 -4.13 -10.71
CA GLN A 587 -1.99 -5.55 -10.87
C GLN A 587 -1.74 -5.88 -12.33
N VAL A 588 -0.76 -6.73 -12.61
CA VAL A 588 -0.62 -7.31 -13.94
C VAL A 588 -1.56 -8.50 -14.04
N ILE A 589 -2.60 -8.33 -14.84
CA ILE A 589 -3.64 -9.33 -15.09
C ILE A 589 -3.49 -9.93 -16.49
N ASN A 590 -4.21 -11.00 -16.77
CA ASN A 590 -4.25 -11.58 -18.12
C ASN A 590 -5.68 -11.99 -18.47
N ARG A 591 -6.21 -11.43 -19.56
CA ARG A 591 -7.58 -11.64 -20.03
C ARG A 591 -8.63 -11.28 -18.96
N GLY A 592 -8.48 -10.12 -18.36
CA GLY A 592 -9.38 -9.57 -17.35
C GLY A 592 -9.37 -10.30 -16.01
N ARG A 593 -8.35 -11.11 -15.72
CA ARG A 593 -8.24 -11.89 -14.46
C ARG A 593 -6.83 -11.85 -13.90
N ALA A 594 -6.74 -11.84 -12.57
CA ALA A 594 -5.47 -12.00 -11.87
C ALA A 594 -4.76 -13.29 -12.32
N MET A 595 -3.45 -13.19 -12.53
CA MET A 595 -2.64 -14.33 -12.93
C MET A 595 -2.49 -15.32 -11.78
N SER A 596 -2.74 -16.60 -12.02
CA SER A 596 -2.48 -17.66 -11.04
C SER A 596 -2.08 -18.96 -11.69
N LYS A 597 -1.26 -19.76 -10.98
CA LYS A 597 -0.85 -21.10 -11.41
C LYS A 597 -2.03 -22.04 -11.56
N SER A 598 -3.06 -21.90 -10.72
CA SER A 598 -4.26 -22.74 -10.75
C SER A 598 -5.16 -22.47 -11.97
N LEU A 599 -5.16 -21.24 -12.48
CA LEU A 599 -5.92 -20.85 -13.68
C LEU A 599 -5.14 -21.10 -14.97
N GLY A 600 -3.83 -21.37 -14.90
CA GLY A 600 -2.99 -21.56 -16.08
C GLY A 600 -2.93 -20.33 -17.00
N ASN A 601 -3.23 -19.12 -16.46
CA ASN A 601 -3.23 -17.87 -17.21
C ASN A 601 -1.99 -17.02 -16.93
N GLY A 602 -1.00 -17.58 -16.24
CA GLY A 602 0.27 -16.88 -15.95
C GLY A 602 1.07 -16.61 -17.22
N VAL A 603 1.75 -15.46 -17.23
CA VAL A 603 2.74 -15.10 -18.23
C VAL A 603 4.10 -15.19 -17.57
N ASP A 604 5.00 -15.99 -18.13
CA ASP A 604 6.37 -16.13 -17.62
C ASP A 604 7.23 -14.94 -18.06
N LEU A 605 7.80 -14.23 -17.08
CA LEU A 605 8.64 -13.06 -17.33
C LEU A 605 9.91 -13.41 -18.09
N GLY A 606 10.56 -14.53 -17.73
CA GLY A 606 11.77 -14.99 -18.37
C GLY A 606 11.56 -15.31 -19.85
N GLU A 607 10.47 -15.99 -20.20
CA GLU A 607 10.09 -16.27 -21.59
C GLU A 607 9.83 -14.98 -22.41
N GLN A 608 9.20 -13.97 -21.78
CA GLN A 608 8.99 -12.67 -22.43
C GLN A 608 10.31 -11.96 -22.71
N ILE A 609 11.22 -11.97 -21.73
CA ILE A 609 12.55 -11.37 -21.87
C ILE A 609 13.37 -12.10 -22.92
N ASP A 610 13.35 -13.43 -22.94
CA ASP A 610 14.08 -14.23 -23.92
C ASP A 610 13.57 -13.99 -25.35
N SER A 611 12.27 -13.78 -25.51
CA SER A 611 11.63 -13.60 -26.82
C SER A 611 11.78 -12.19 -27.38
N TYR A 612 11.75 -11.15 -26.53
CA TYR A 612 11.63 -9.75 -26.99
C TYR A 612 12.75 -8.83 -26.49
N GLY A 613 13.55 -9.27 -25.52
CA GLY A 613 14.54 -8.43 -24.82
C GLY A 613 13.94 -7.65 -23.65
N VAL A 614 14.76 -7.38 -22.65
CA VAL A 614 14.36 -6.70 -21.40
C VAL A 614 13.73 -5.33 -21.67
N ASP A 615 14.39 -4.50 -22.47
CA ASP A 615 13.94 -3.13 -22.72
C ASP A 615 12.56 -3.06 -23.35
N ALA A 616 12.23 -4.01 -24.25
CA ALA A 616 10.90 -4.08 -24.84
C ALA A 616 9.83 -4.49 -23.83
N VAL A 617 10.15 -5.41 -22.91
CA VAL A 617 9.23 -5.82 -21.83
C VAL A 617 9.01 -4.68 -20.85
N ARG A 618 10.08 -4.02 -20.37
CA ARG A 618 10.02 -2.87 -19.46
C ARG A 618 9.22 -1.73 -20.05
N LEU A 619 9.55 -1.34 -21.29
CA LEU A 619 8.86 -0.25 -21.99
C LEU A 619 7.37 -0.56 -22.17
N THR A 620 7.01 -1.81 -22.47
CA THR A 620 5.61 -2.22 -22.62
C THR A 620 4.86 -2.08 -21.31
N MET A 621 5.45 -2.55 -20.20
CA MET A 621 4.86 -2.46 -18.87
C MET A 621 4.55 -1.01 -18.49
N LEU A 622 5.54 -0.13 -18.62
CA LEU A 622 5.45 1.28 -18.23
C LEU A 622 4.62 2.14 -19.20
N PHE A 623 4.38 1.65 -20.43
CA PHE A 623 3.56 2.32 -21.44
C PHE A 623 2.09 1.93 -21.40
N ALA A 624 1.75 0.80 -20.75
CA ALA A 624 0.40 0.23 -20.74
C ALA A 624 -0.64 1.17 -20.12
N GLY A 625 -0.27 1.87 -19.04
CA GLY A 625 -1.15 2.79 -18.32
C GLY A 625 -0.39 3.63 -17.30
N PRO A 626 -1.09 4.47 -16.53
CA PRO A 626 -0.52 5.06 -15.32
C PRO A 626 -0.26 3.96 -14.26
N PRO A 627 0.71 4.16 -13.33
CA PRO A 627 1.11 3.14 -12.36
C PRO A 627 -0.02 2.55 -11.50
N GLU A 628 -1.04 3.35 -11.21
CA GLU A 628 -2.18 2.98 -10.36
C GLU A 628 -3.21 2.05 -11.02
N ASP A 629 -3.17 1.93 -12.36
CA ASP A 629 -4.12 1.14 -13.15
C ASP A 629 -3.63 -0.30 -13.33
N ASP A 630 -4.57 -1.25 -13.40
CA ASP A 630 -4.24 -2.64 -13.75
C ASP A 630 -3.76 -2.75 -15.20
N VAL A 631 -2.75 -3.57 -15.44
CA VAL A 631 -2.21 -3.85 -16.77
C VAL A 631 -2.69 -5.21 -17.26
N ASP A 632 -3.60 -5.25 -18.25
CA ASP A 632 -3.93 -6.51 -18.91
C ASP A 632 -2.89 -6.85 -19.99
N TRP A 633 -2.07 -7.87 -19.70
CA TRP A 633 -0.98 -8.29 -20.60
C TRP A 633 -1.47 -8.79 -21.96
N ALA A 634 -2.74 -9.22 -22.05
CA ALA A 634 -3.34 -9.63 -23.32
C ALA A 634 -3.61 -8.46 -24.28
N ASP A 635 -3.74 -7.24 -23.76
CA ASP A 635 -4.08 -6.05 -24.52
C ASP A 635 -2.86 -5.23 -24.96
N VAL A 636 -1.65 -5.55 -24.47
CA VAL A 636 -0.42 -4.83 -24.81
C VAL A 636 0.39 -5.52 -25.91
N SER A 637 1.30 -4.78 -26.56
CA SER A 637 2.10 -5.28 -27.65
C SER A 637 3.60 -5.04 -27.45
N VAL A 638 4.30 -6.05 -26.96
CA VAL A 638 5.76 -6.02 -26.78
C VAL A 638 6.49 -5.83 -28.13
N VAL A 639 5.92 -6.36 -29.21
CA VAL A 639 6.46 -6.17 -30.58
C VAL A 639 6.41 -4.69 -31.01
N ALA A 640 5.38 -3.95 -30.59
CA ALA A 640 5.29 -2.51 -30.91
C ALA A 640 6.37 -1.72 -30.17
N ALA A 641 6.63 -2.05 -28.90
CA ALA A 641 7.72 -1.49 -28.12
C ALA A 641 9.09 -1.78 -28.77
N GLN A 642 9.34 -3.02 -29.17
CA GLN A 642 10.57 -3.42 -29.85
C GLN A 642 10.79 -2.64 -31.16
N LYS A 643 9.75 -2.45 -31.96
CA LYS A 643 9.83 -1.64 -33.20
C LYS A 643 10.14 -0.17 -32.91
N PHE A 644 9.58 0.37 -31.82
CA PHE A 644 9.88 1.73 -31.42
C PHE A 644 11.34 1.87 -30.98
N LEU A 645 11.84 0.97 -30.13
CA LEU A 645 13.23 0.98 -29.65
C LEU A 645 14.23 0.89 -30.81
N ASN A 646 13.97 0.04 -31.81
CA ASN A 646 14.79 -0.02 -33.03
C ASN A 646 14.82 1.30 -33.79
N ARG A 647 13.68 2.01 -33.87
CA ARG A 647 13.64 3.33 -34.54
C ARG A 647 14.41 4.40 -33.78
N ALA A 648 14.27 4.41 -32.42
CA ALA A 648 15.00 5.32 -31.54
C ALA A 648 16.51 5.06 -31.63
N PHE A 649 16.93 3.80 -31.54
CA PHE A 649 18.33 3.38 -31.65
C PHE A 649 18.95 3.81 -32.98
N ARG A 650 18.23 3.65 -34.10
CA ARG A 650 18.68 4.08 -35.41
C ARG A 650 18.89 5.60 -35.49
N VAL A 651 18.00 6.40 -34.89
CA VAL A 651 18.17 7.87 -34.83
C VAL A 651 19.45 8.21 -34.06
N MET A 652 19.71 7.56 -32.93
CA MET A 652 20.94 7.78 -32.16
C MET A 652 22.21 7.37 -32.90
N CYS A 653 22.20 6.23 -33.57
CA CYS A 653 23.33 5.79 -34.39
C CYS A 653 23.63 6.71 -35.59
N GLU A 654 22.61 7.12 -36.34
CA GLU A 654 22.76 8.01 -37.47
C GLU A 654 23.26 9.42 -37.05
N ALA A 655 22.73 9.97 -35.96
CA ALA A 655 23.18 11.22 -35.37
C ALA A 655 24.64 11.15 -34.90
N GLY A 656 25.00 10.07 -34.17
CA GLY A 656 26.38 9.87 -33.70
C GLY A 656 27.40 9.64 -34.80
N ALA A 657 27.00 9.00 -35.89
CA ALA A 657 27.89 8.82 -37.05
C ALA A 657 28.12 10.13 -37.85
N ALA A 658 27.22 11.09 -37.74
CA ALA A 658 27.25 12.31 -38.53
C ALA A 658 27.71 13.57 -37.74
N THR A 659 27.74 13.51 -36.40
CA THR A 659 28.04 14.65 -35.54
C THR A 659 28.91 14.21 -34.35
N GLU A 660 29.64 15.15 -33.76
CA GLU A 660 30.47 14.90 -32.56
C GLU A 660 29.80 15.46 -31.29
N PRO A 661 30.09 14.95 -30.09
CA PRO A 661 29.61 15.51 -28.81
C PRO A 661 30.04 16.97 -28.65
N GLY A 662 29.11 17.82 -28.17
CA GLY A 662 29.38 19.23 -27.91
C GLY A 662 29.32 20.14 -29.14
N ILE A 663 28.77 19.66 -30.30
CA ILE A 663 28.46 20.51 -31.45
C ILE A 663 27.53 21.66 -31.03
N ASP A 664 27.71 22.84 -31.58
CA ASP A 664 26.78 23.95 -31.36
C ASP A 664 25.44 23.66 -32.00
N VAL A 665 24.45 23.48 -31.17
CA VAL A 665 23.07 23.16 -31.62
C VAL A 665 22.28 24.39 -32.09
N GLY A 666 22.80 25.59 -31.81
CA GLY A 666 22.17 26.86 -32.19
C GLY A 666 21.92 27.01 -33.70
N ASP A 667 22.79 26.42 -34.52
CA ASP A 667 22.69 26.43 -35.98
C ASP A 667 21.76 25.35 -36.56
N GLY A 668 21.15 24.49 -35.70
CA GLY A 668 20.29 23.41 -36.13
C GLY A 668 18.87 23.84 -36.50
N ASN A 669 18.08 22.86 -36.98
CA ASN A 669 16.69 23.04 -37.36
C ASN A 669 15.85 23.58 -36.18
N THR A 670 15.45 24.84 -36.26
CA THR A 670 14.75 25.55 -35.17
C THR A 670 13.45 24.87 -34.75
N GLU A 671 12.69 24.32 -35.71
CA GLU A 671 11.42 23.64 -35.38
C GLU A 671 11.64 22.33 -34.61
N LEU A 672 12.69 21.57 -34.97
CA LEU A 672 13.07 20.38 -34.19
C LEU A 672 13.56 20.76 -32.81
N ARG A 673 14.38 21.81 -32.67
CA ARG A 673 14.83 22.30 -31.34
C ARG A 673 13.66 22.72 -30.48
N ARG A 674 12.70 23.50 -31.01
CA ARG A 674 11.46 23.85 -30.28
C ARG A 674 10.69 22.61 -29.84
N THR A 675 10.63 21.58 -30.70
CA THR A 675 9.98 20.31 -30.36
C THR A 675 10.75 19.60 -29.25
N THR A 676 12.08 19.54 -29.35
CA THR A 676 12.93 18.92 -28.32
C THR A 676 12.72 19.58 -26.96
N HIS A 677 12.81 20.90 -26.86
CA HIS A 677 12.68 21.64 -25.60
C HIS A 677 11.26 21.56 -25.00
N ARG A 678 10.22 21.56 -25.86
CA ARG A 678 8.85 21.30 -25.41
C ARG A 678 8.71 19.89 -24.84
N VAL A 679 9.35 18.89 -25.44
CA VAL A 679 9.32 17.52 -24.93
C VAL A 679 10.13 17.39 -23.65
N ILE A 680 11.28 18.07 -23.51
CA ILE A 680 12.04 18.15 -22.25
C ILE A 680 11.15 18.67 -21.12
N ASP A 681 10.49 19.81 -21.32
CA ASP A 681 9.60 20.43 -20.32
C ASP A 681 8.46 19.49 -19.94
N GLN A 682 7.76 18.93 -20.93
CA GLN A 682 6.62 18.04 -20.70
C GLN A 682 7.03 16.73 -20.02
N VAL A 683 8.12 16.08 -20.47
CA VAL A 683 8.57 14.81 -19.90
C VAL A 683 9.04 15.01 -18.46
N THR A 684 9.69 16.13 -18.14
CA THR A 684 10.08 16.48 -16.78
C THR A 684 8.87 16.50 -15.85
N ALA A 685 7.83 17.26 -16.19
CA ALA A 685 6.60 17.34 -15.41
C ALA A 685 5.88 15.98 -15.31
N LEU A 686 5.81 15.24 -16.42
CA LEU A 686 5.14 13.94 -16.49
C LEU A 686 5.81 12.86 -15.61
N VAL A 687 7.15 12.88 -15.56
CA VAL A 687 7.90 11.92 -14.70
C VAL A 687 7.74 12.30 -13.23
N ASP A 688 7.78 13.59 -12.88
CA ASP A 688 7.52 14.06 -11.52
C ASP A 688 6.11 13.65 -11.02
N ASP A 689 5.13 13.57 -11.94
CA ASP A 689 3.74 13.14 -11.65
C ASP A 689 3.50 11.63 -11.87
N ASN A 690 4.54 10.83 -12.09
CA ASN A 690 4.46 9.39 -12.40
C ASN A 690 3.61 9.05 -13.63
N ARG A 691 3.47 9.99 -14.60
CA ARG A 691 2.75 9.76 -15.87
C ARG A 691 3.68 9.19 -16.94
N PHE A 692 4.29 8.04 -16.66
CA PHE A 692 5.33 7.41 -17.47
C PHE A 692 4.86 7.05 -18.87
N ASN A 693 3.65 6.54 -19.02
CA ASN A 693 3.04 6.20 -20.28
C ASN A 693 2.95 7.41 -21.23
N VAL A 694 2.59 8.58 -20.71
CA VAL A 694 2.53 9.83 -21.49
C VAL A 694 3.93 10.35 -21.78
N ALA A 695 4.88 10.25 -20.83
CA ALA A 695 6.28 10.61 -21.04
C ALA A 695 6.91 9.79 -22.19
N ILE A 696 6.67 8.47 -22.21
CA ILE A 696 7.08 7.59 -23.31
C ILE A 696 6.45 8.03 -24.64
N ALA A 697 5.16 8.38 -24.65
CA ALA A 697 4.50 8.89 -25.85
C ALA A 697 5.16 10.19 -26.37
N ARG A 698 5.60 11.11 -25.50
CA ARG A 698 6.35 12.32 -25.90
C ARG A 698 7.71 11.96 -26.49
N CYS A 699 8.41 10.99 -25.92
CA CYS A 699 9.65 10.48 -26.50
C CYS A 699 9.42 9.89 -27.92
N MET A 700 8.34 9.14 -28.13
CA MET A 700 7.95 8.61 -29.45
C MET A 700 7.69 9.73 -30.48
N GLU A 701 7.07 10.82 -30.03
CA GLU A 701 6.83 12.02 -30.82
C GLU A 701 8.16 12.67 -31.26
N LEU A 702 9.11 12.80 -30.31
CA LEU A 702 10.44 13.37 -30.59
C LEU A 702 11.24 12.52 -31.60
N VAL A 703 11.26 11.19 -31.41
CA VAL A 703 11.91 10.26 -32.37
C VAL A 703 11.32 10.41 -33.78
N SER A 704 10.01 10.59 -33.88
CA SER A 704 9.34 10.78 -35.16
C SER A 704 9.68 12.13 -35.80
N ALA A 705 9.81 13.19 -34.99
CA ALA A 705 10.23 14.53 -35.45
C ALA A 705 11.69 14.54 -35.94
N ALA A 706 12.61 13.95 -35.18
CA ALA A 706 14.00 13.78 -35.56
C ALA A 706 14.15 12.97 -36.86
N ARG A 707 13.43 11.84 -36.98
CA ARG A 707 13.42 11.03 -38.22
C ARG A 707 13.00 11.83 -39.43
N LYS A 708 11.97 12.67 -39.28
CA LYS A 708 11.49 13.53 -40.36
C LYS A 708 12.58 14.51 -40.87
N VAL A 709 13.38 15.09 -39.96
CA VAL A 709 14.48 15.99 -40.34
C VAL A 709 15.59 15.22 -41.04
N ILE A 710 15.95 14.03 -40.51
CA ILE A 710 16.94 13.15 -41.17
C ILE A 710 16.54 12.82 -42.63
N ASP A 711 15.25 12.48 -42.82
CA ASP A 711 14.73 12.09 -44.15
C ASP A 711 14.46 13.28 -45.09
N SER A 712 14.41 14.52 -44.62
CA SER A 712 14.01 15.70 -45.41
C SER A 712 15.15 16.46 -46.09
N GLY A 713 16.39 15.96 -46.05
CA GLY A 713 17.51 16.49 -46.81
C GLY A 713 18.51 17.36 -46.03
N THR A 714 18.22 17.81 -44.78
CA THR A 714 19.25 18.35 -43.87
C THR A 714 20.10 17.22 -43.30
N GLY A 715 19.50 15.99 -43.19
CA GLY A 715 20.19 14.77 -42.86
C GLY A 715 20.50 14.62 -41.37
N ALA A 716 21.15 13.51 -41.02
CA ALA A 716 21.57 13.19 -39.67
C ALA A 716 22.65 14.14 -39.11
N GLY A 717 23.32 14.93 -39.99
CA GLY A 717 24.32 15.92 -39.60
C GLY A 717 23.75 17.24 -39.07
N ASP A 718 22.43 17.42 -39.06
CA ASP A 718 21.80 18.61 -38.50
C ASP A 718 22.01 18.62 -36.94
N PRO A 719 22.58 19.70 -36.36
CA PRO A 719 22.84 19.77 -34.90
C PRO A 719 21.60 19.59 -34.06
N ALA A 720 20.41 19.97 -34.49
CA ALA A 720 19.16 19.74 -33.80
C ALA A 720 18.77 18.25 -33.73
N VAL A 721 19.19 17.43 -34.69
CA VAL A 721 19.01 15.98 -34.64
C VAL A 721 19.90 15.39 -33.57
N ARG A 722 21.08 15.90 -33.35
CA ARG A 722 21.97 15.54 -32.27
C ARG A 722 21.33 15.82 -30.91
N GLU A 723 20.87 17.07 -30.71
CA GLU A 723 20.20 17.48 -29.48
C GLU A 723 18.99 16.58 -29.15
N ALA A 724 18.16 16.31 -30.16
CA ALA A 724 17.01 15.42 -30.00
C ALA A 724 17.42 13.98 -29.66
N ALA A 725 18.45 13.43 -30.32
CA ALA A 725 18.93 12.06 -30.11
C ALA A 725 19.54 11.88 -28.69
N GLU A 726 20.26 12.88 -28.20
CA GLU A 726 20.79 12.88 -26.84
C GLU A 726 19.64 12.87 -25.80
N PHE A 727 18.61 13.70 -25.98
CA PHE A 727 17.47 13.67 -25.07
C PHE A 727 16.63 12.39 -25.18
N VAL A 728 16.54 11.78 -26.36
CA VAL A 728 15.94 10.45 -26.53
C VAL A 728 16.70 9.41 -25.71
N ALA A 729 18.05 9.40 -25.74
CA ALA A 729 18.85 8.49 -24.91
C ALA A 729 18.63 8.73 -23.42
N VAL A 730 18.65 10.00 -22.98
CA VAL A 730 18.41 10.40 -21.59
C VAL A 730 17.02 9.94 -21.11
N THR A 731 15.98 10.19 -21.92
CA THR A 731 14.61 9.75 -21.57
C THR A 731 14.49 8.22 -21.54
N LEU A 732 15.01 7.54 -22.57
CA LEU A 732 14.96 6.08 -22.64
C LEU A 732 15.75 5.39 -21.53
N SER A 733 16.76 6.04 -20.93
CA SER A 733 17.51 5.44 -19.82
C SER A 733 16.62 5.13 -18.60
N LEU A 734 15.48 5.80 -18.46
CA LEU A 734 14.49 5.53 -17.42
C LEU A 734 13.70 4.25 -17.72
N PHE A 735 13.37 4.00 -18.96
CA PHE A 735 12.40 2.98 -19.39
C PHE A 735 13.02 1.76 -20.05
N ALA A 736 14.10 1.97 -20.80
CA ALA A 736 14.79 0.98 -21.63
C ALA A 736 16.32 1.18 -21.52
N PRO A 737 16.90 0.83 -20.36
CA PRO A 737 18.26 1.28 -20.00
C PRO A 737 19.37 0.70 -20.88
N TYR A 738 19.22 -0.50 -21.42
CA TYR A 738 20.27 -1.13 -22.23
C TYR A 738 20.45 -0.43 -23.58
N VAL A 739 19.33 -0.17 -24.28
CA VAL A 739 19.37 0.54 -25.55
C VAL A 739 19.76 2.01 -25.38
N ALA A 740 19.42 2.60 -24.24
CA ALA A 740 19.79 3.97 -23.92
C ALA A 740 21.29 4.13 -23.71
N GLU A 741 21.90 3.27 -22.92
CA GLU A 741 23.37 3.25 -22.72
C GLU A 741 24.12 3.01 -24.02
N GLU A 742 23.70 2.02 -24.82
CA GLU A 742 24.33 1.78 -26.13
C GLU A 742 24.16 2.95 -27.09
N GLY A 743 22.96 3.55 -27.11
CA GLY A 743 22.69 4.74 -27.92
C GLY A 743 23.56 5.94 -27.49
N TRP A 744 23.74 6.13 -26.18
CA TRP A 744 24.61 7.17 -25.61
C TRP A 744 26.09 6.98 -26.00
N GLU A 745 26.57 5.73 -25.92
CA GLU A 745 27.93 5.38 -26.41
C GLU A 745 28.06 5.62 -27.92
N ARG A 746 27.04 5.26 -28.72
CA ARG A 746 27.01 5.51 -30.18
C ARG A 746 26.99 6.99 -30.51
N LEU A 747 26.45 7.83 -29.67
CA LEU A 747 26.55 9.29 -29.75
C LEU A 747 27.95 9.82 -29.37
N GLY A 748 28.89 8.96 -28.99
CA GLY A 748 30.27 9.31 -28.70
C GLY A 748 30.56 9.72 -27.25
N HIS A 749 29.61 9.54 -26.34
CA HIS A 749 29.83 9.80 -24.92
C HIS A 749 30.56 8.64 -24.24
N THR A 750 31.36 8.94 -23.24
CA THR A 750 32.17 7.93 -22.51
C THR A 750 31.66 7.64 -21.11
N ASN A 751 30.84 8.54 -20.55
CA ASN A 751 30.16 8.37 -19.28
C ASN A 751 28.85 7.60 -19.47
N SER A 752 28.29 7.04 -18.37
CA SER A 752 26.96 6.47 -18.39
C SER A 752 25.88 7.53 -18.62
N VAL A 753 24.86 7.20 -19.41
CA VAL A 753 23.69 8.06 -19.58
C VAL A 753 22.85 8.13 -18.29
N ALA A 754 23.02 7.19 -17.38
CA ALA A 754 22.15 7.06 -16.21
C ALA A 754 22.35 8.15 -15.14
N VAL A 755 23.42 8.96 -15.18
CA VAL A 755 23.76 9.86 -14.10
C VAL A 755 24.07 11.27 -14.58
N GLY A 756 23.32 12.28 -14.04
CA GLY A 756 23.68 13.71 -14.18
C GLY A 756 23.49 14.31 -15.57
N ASN A 757 22.61 13.73 -16.38
CA ASN A 757 22.45 14.15 -17.77
C ASN A 757 21.07 14.77 -18.10
N TRP A 758 20.20 15.00 -17.11
CA TRP A 758 18.87 15.56 -17.36
C TRP A 758 18.94 17.04 -17.77
N PRO A 759 18.50 17.40 -18.96
CA PRO A 759 18.60 18.78 -19.45
C PRO A 759 17.48 19.67 -18.89
N THR A 760 17.74 20.98 -18.92
CA THR A 760 16.71 21.99 -18.66
C THR A 760 16.19 22.56 -19.97
N ALA A 761 14.89 22.71 -20.08
CA ALA A 761 14.28 23.31 -21.26
C ALA A 761 14.68 24.81 -21.39
N ASP A 762 15.04 25.23 -22.59
CA ASP A 762 15.32 26.65 -22.89
C ASP A 762 13.99 27.41 -23.01
N PRO A 763 13.74 28.41 -22.13
CA PRO A 763 12.51 29.19 -22.16
C PRO A 763 12.25 29.92 -23.50
N GLU A 764 13.30 30.33 -24.23
CA GLU A 764 13.14 31.02 -25.50
C GLU A 764 12.58 30.09 -26.60
N LEU A 765 12.92 28.79 -26.51
CA LEU A 765 12.41 27.77 -27.44
C LEU A 765 11.01 27.28 -27.07
N LEU A 766 10.55 27.55 -25.86
CA LEU A 766 9.18 27.24 -25.43
C LEU A 766 8.15 28.28 -25.88
N VAL A 767 8.59 29.47 -26.27
CA VAL A 767 7.70 30.52 -26.77
C VAL A 767 7.05 30.06 -28.07
N GLN A 768 5.75 29.90 -28.08
CA GLN A 768 4.98 29.60 -29.28
C GLN A 768 4.73 30.89 -30.06
N GLU A 769 5.34 31.05 -31.21
CA GLU A 769 5.04 32.19 -32.12
C GLU A 769 3.64 32.07 -32.71
N SER A 770 3.10 30.86 -32.83
CA SER A 770 1.75 30.65 -33.33
C SER A 770 1.09 29.39 -32.75
N VAL A 771 -0.23 29.44 -32.66
CA VAL A 771 -1.09 28.34 -32.19
C VAL A 771 -2.06 27.96 -33.30
N THR A 772 -2.31 26.67 -33.46
CA THR A 772 -3.34 26.22 -34.40
C THR A 772 -4.73 26.43 -33.83
N CYS A 773 -5.49 27.34 -34.42
CA CYS A 773 -6.92 27.49 -34.12
C CYS A 773 -7.72 26.55 -35.03
N VAL A 774 -8.57 25.73 -34.42
CA VAL A 774 -9.50 24.87 -35.17
C VAL A 774 -10.74 25.68 -35.55
N VAL A 775 -11.06 25.81 -36.83
CA VAL A 775 -12.28 26.44 -37.29
C VAL A 775 -13.31 25.37 -37.63
N GLN A 776 -14.44 25.43 -36.92
CA GLN A 776 -15.59 24.56 -37.14
C GLN A 776 -16.76 25.32 -37.77
N VAL A 777 -17.51 24.61 -38.60
CA VAL A 777 -18.84 25.05 -39.06
C VAL A 777 -19.84 23.96 -38.66
N GLN A 778 -20.82 24.29 -37.85
CA GLN A 778 -21.81 23.35 -37.28
C GLN A 778 -21.09 22.20 -36.53
N SER A 779 -20.13 22.56 -35.68
CA SER A 779 -19.32 21.63 -34.84
C SER A 779 -18.48 20.62 -35.62
N LYS A 780 -18.32 20.77 -36.93
CA LYS A 780 -17.44 19.95 -37.78
C LYS A 780 -16.23 20.77 -38.21
N VAL A 781 -15.04 20.23 -37.99
CA VAL A 781 -13.77 20.86 -38.37
C VAL A 781 -13.77 21.13 -39.88
N ARG A 782 -13.48 22.38 -40.26
CA ARG A 782 -13.45 22.84 -41.68
C ARG A 782 -12.12 23.47 -42.09
N ASP A 783 -11.47 24.12 -41.12
CA ASP A 783 -10.13 24.68 -41.36
C ASP A 783 -9.29 24.68 -40.10
N LYS A 784 -8.00 24.96 -40.24
CA LYS A 784 -7.03 25.20 -39.20
C LYS A 784 -6.25 26.45 -39.53
N LEU A 785 -6.32 27.45 -38.66
CA LEU A 785 -5.59 28.72 -38.81
C LEU A 785 -4.39 28.73 -37.87
N SER A 786 -3.25 29.22 -38.36
CA SER A 786 -2.09 29.53 -37.52
C SER A 786 -2.21 30.98 -37.04
N VAL A 787 -2.33 31.19 -35.76
CA VAL A 787 -2.61 32.47 -35.11
C VAL A 787 -1.67 32.74 -33.95
N ALA A 788 -1.47 33.99 -33.57
CA ALA A 788 -0.68 34.32 -32.40
C ALA A 788 -1.32 33.73 -31.11
N PRO A 789 -0.54 33.28 -30.11
CA PRO A 789 -1.06 32.69 -28.87
C PRO A 789 -1.94 33.66 -28.06
N ASP A 790 -1.67 34.93 -28.17
CA ASP A 790 -2.35 36.07 -27.53
C ASP A 790 -3.34 36.82 -28.43
N ILE A 791 -3.73 36.18 -29.55
CA ILE A 791 -4.67 36.79 -30.49
C ILE A 791 -5.96 37.24 -29.82
N ASP A 792 -6.35 38.44 -30.13
CA ASP A 792 -7.64 39.00 -29.69
C ASP A 792 -8.83 38.16 -30.20
N PRO A 793 -9.82 37.84 -29.33
CA PRO A 793 -10.96 37.03 -29.75
C PRO A 793 -11.74 37.58 -30.95
N GLU A 794 -11.87 38.92 -31.06
CA GLU A 794 -12.55 39.56 -32.21
C GLU A 794 -11.76 39.41 -33.51
N GLU A 795 -10.42 39.55 -33.42
CA GLU A 795 -9.54 39.31 -34.58
C GLU A 795 -9.56 37.84 -34.99
N LEU A 796 -9.57 36.90 -34.02
CA LEU A 796 -9.68 35.48 -34.32
C LEU A 796 -11.01 35.13 -34.98
N GLU A 797 -12.11 35.73 -34.53
CA GLU A 797 -13.42 35.59 -35.17
C GLU A 797 -13.37 36.08 -36.64
N ARG A 798 -12.78 37.25 -36.85
CA ARG A 798 -12.62 37.86 -38.18
C ARG A 798 -11.81 36.93 -39.12
N LEU A 799 -10.70 36.38 -38.64
CA LEU A 799 -9.86 35.46 -39.43
C LEU A 799 -10.59 34.14 -39.73
N ALA A 800 -11.33 33.61 -38.79
CA ALA A 800 -12.09 32.38 -38.97
C ALA A 800 -13.24 32.55 -40.00
N LEU A 801 -13.91 33.67 -39.92
CA LEU A 801 -14.95 34.04 -40.91
C LEU A 801 -14.37 34.33 -42.29
N ALA A 802 -13.14 34.83 -42.40
CA ALA A 802 -12.44 35.09 -43.64
C ALA A 802 -11.81 33.84 -44.30
N SER A 803 -11.77 32.70 -43.60
CA SER A 803 -11.22 31.45 -44.13
C SER A 803 -12.01 30.96 -45.35
N GLU A 804 -11.34 30.82 -46.48
CA GLU A 804 -11.98 30.30 -47.70
C GLU A 804 -12.61 28.92 -47.49
N LYS A 805 -11.92 28.04 -46.74
CA LYS A 805 -12.45 26.71 -46.46
C LYS A 805 -13.68 26.77 -45.60
N ALA A 806 -13.72 27.65 -44.61
CA ALA A 806 -14.91 27.83 -43.79
C ALA A 806 -16.06 28.42 -44.56
N GLN A 807 -15.77 29.43 -45.41
CA GLN A 807 -16.72 30.09 -46.29
C GLN A 807 -17.39 29.11 -47.28
N ASN A 808 -16.65 28.15 -47.82
CA ASN A 808 -17.20 27.11 -48.69
C ASN A 808 -18.27 26.25 -48.02
N PHE A 809 -18.24 26.14 -46.68
CA PHE A 809 -19.25 25.40 -45.91
C PHE A 809 -20.36 26.28 -45.32
N ILE A 810 -20.09 27.59 -45.19
CA ILE A 810 -21.11 28.58 -44.82
C ILE A 810 -22.05 28.78 -46.02
N GLY A 811 -21.46 28.95 -47.21
CA GLY A 811 -22.23 29.19 -48.45
C GLY A 811 -23.17 30.39 -48.30
N ASP A 812 -24.38 30.25 -48.85
CA ASP A 812 -25.44 31.28 -48.78
C ASP A 812 -26.19 31.33 -47.43
N LYS A 813 -25.78 30.57 -46.44
CA LYS A 813 -26.45 30.51 -45.13
C LYS A 813 -26.07 31.71 -44.27
N GLN A 814 -27.02 32.19 -43.52
CA GLN A 814 -26.77 33.26 -42.55
C GLN A 814 -26.02 32.74 -41.31
N VAL A 815 -24.92 33.41 -40.96
CA VAL A 815 -24.22 33.14 -39.67
C VAL A 815 -25.10 33.64 -38.56
N ARG A 816 -25.51 32.70 -37.66
CA ARG A 816 -26.38 33.01 -36.53
C ARG A 816 -25.59 33.33 -35.27
N LYS A 817 -24.48 32.66 -35.07
CA LYS A 817 -23.63 32.80 -33.88
C LYS A 817 -22.22 32.31 -34.18
N VAL A 818 -21.24 33.02 -33.64
CA VAL A 818 -19.85 32.53 -33.59
C VAL A 818 -19.45 32.32 -32.15
N VAL A 819 -18.91 31.17 -31.84
CA VAL A 819 -18.38 30.84 -30.49
C VAL A 819 -16.86 30.80 -30.62
N VAL A 820 -16.20 31.79 -30.01
CA VAL A 820 -14.75 31.90 -29.97
C VAL A 820 -14.20 31.44 -28.65
N ARG A 821 -13.20 30.58 -28.71
CA ARG A 821 -12.35 30.18 -27.57
C ARG A 821 -10.90 30.40 -27.97
N ALA A 822 -10.50 31.65 -27.92
CA ALA A 822 -9.16 32.05 -28.30
C ALA A 822 -8.11 31.35 -27.40
N PRO A 823 -6.94 30.97 -27.98
CA PRO A 823 -6.60 30.97 -29.38
C PRO A 823 -6.96 29.67 -30.12
N LYS A 824 -7.64 28.70 -29.47
CA LYS A 824 -7.69 27.28 -29.89
C LYS A 824 -8.86 26.90 -30.80
N LEU A 825 -10.00 27.60 -30.70
CA LEU A 825 -11.23 27.13 -31.35
C LEU A 825 -12.14 28.30 -31.76
N VAL A 826 -12.65 28.25 -32.98
CA VAL A 826 -13.82 29.04 -33.42
C VAL A 826 -14.85 28.07 -33.99
N ASN A 827 -16.10 28.13 -33.51
CA ASN A 827 -17.23 27.37 -34.05
C ASN A 827 -18.31 28.33 -34.61
N ILE A 828 -18.51 28.25 -35.92
CA ILE A 828 -19.47 29.09 -36.68
C ILE A 828 -20.79 28.31 -36.79
N VAL A 829 -21.85 28.85 -36.23
CA VAL A 829 -23.20 28.31 -36.33
C VAL A 829 -23.97 29.03 -37.41
N VAL A 830 -24.40 28.30 -38.42
CA VAL A 830 -25.18 28.82 -39.57
C VAL A 830 -26.61 28.28 -39.50
N GLY A 831 -27.55 29.05 -40.08
CA GLY A 831 -28.96 28.66 -40.11
C GLY A 831 -29.70 29.10 -41.36
#